data_248a4fbaa2b370a0cf14050f37bb308e
#
_entry.id   248a4fbaa2b370a0cf14050f37bb308e
#
_cell.length_a   1.000
_cell.length_b   1.000
_cell.length_c   1.000
_cell.angle_alpha   90.00
_cell.angle_beta   90.00
_cell.angle_gamma   90.00
#
_symmetry.space_group_name_H-M   'P 1'
#
loop_
_entity.id
_entity.type
_entity.pdbx_description
1 polymer ?
#
loop_
_entity_poly.entity_id
_entity_poly.type
_entity_poly.pdbx_seq_one_letter_code
_entity_poly.pdbx_strand_id
1 'polypeptide(L)'
;MKKLTAVALGVSMALTLGACSPQQEQNNQQSQQAEETQQQLTSGVILENFDHSAKPQNDLFRYVNGSWIEKTEIPSDRSSIGAFYDLREMNQKRLRDIIEGAAAANPEPGTPERKIGDFFNAYMDTETLNELGAKPIASDLEAIQALDSHEAVAEHMARMFRSGVSIPFGFYVYPDAKDPQTNAMYMYQAGLGLPDRDYYLKDEEKFEDIRSEYVSYITDILGMVGLENTDEAAERILDLETKLAEVQWSRVESRNADKTYNKKTADEVSGMFANFDFKRFIETSELSHVEEMVIRQPSFFEDFGNMFADVDLQTWQDYLSLRLVNEYASALSEEISQRRFDFYGTVLRGTPEQEPRWKRAVDATNSVLGEVLGQVYVKEYFPPEAKEKMEGLIENLRDAYGESIKNLEWMTEETKEKALEKLAKFDPKVGYPNEWRDYSELDISATDLVSNYKAYAEFNYQEEIAKIGGPVDEEDWGMTPQTVNAYYSPVRNEIVFPAGILQPPFFDMDAEMAVNYGGIGAVIGHEMGHGFDDQGSKYDGDGNLQSWWTEADRKAFDERGQKLSEQFSQYEPIEGLNVNGDLTLGENIGDLAGLTIAYEAYKMSLDGEKAPVLDGFTGSQRVFIGWAQVWRGKYREDAIRQQVMRPSLAG
;
A
#
# COMPACT_ATOMS: atom_id res chain seq x y z
N MET A 1 30.59 6.24 64.72
CA MET A 1 31.07 7.20 65.73
C MET A 1 30.81 8.60 65.24
N LYS A 2 30.20 9.43 66.12
CA LYS A 2 30.02 10.89 66.14
C LYS A 2 29.07 11.41 65.08
N LYS A 3 27.79 11.73 65.33
CA LYS A 3 27.12 12.68 66.32
C LYS A 3 27.40 14.15 66.05
N LEU A 4 26.23 14.81 65.77
CA LEU A 4 25.75 16.08 66.33
C LEU A 4 26.02 17.32 65.50
N THR A 5 25.16 18.38 65.31
CA THR A 5 24.06 18.89 66.16
C THR A 5 23.22 19.90 65.37
N ALA A 6 21.97 20.02 65.78
CA ALA A 6 21.01 21.05 65.33
C ALA A 6 21.32 22.42 66.02
N VAL A 7 20.93 23.55 65.29
CA VAL A 7 20.60 24.79 66.02
C VAL A 7 19.33 25.36 65.38
N ALA A 8 18.29 25.47 66.17
CA ALA A 8 17.09 26.22 65.92
C ALA A 8 17.25 27.66 66.41
N LEU A 9 16.74 28.64 65.65
CA LEU A 9 16.42 29.95 66.19
C LEU A 9 15.04 30.37 65.67
N GLY A 10 14.10 30.45 66.59
CA GLY A 10 12.78 31.01 66.36
C GLY A 10 12.77 32.52 66.48
N VAL A 11 11.95 33.18 65.68
CA VAL A 11 11.40 34.50 65.97
C VAL A 11 9.91 34.45 65.67
N SER A 12 9.13 34.65 66.69
CA SER A 12 7.69 34.92 66.67
C SER A 12 7.44 36.36 66.35
N MET A 13 6.46 36.66 65.43
CA MET A 13 5.61 37.84 65.62
C MET A 13 4.34 37.85 64.77
N ALA A 14 3.26 37.85 65.48
CA ALA A 14 2.00 38.61 65.31
C ALA A 14 1.09 38.33 64.12
N LEU A 15 -0.05 37.78 64.51
CA LEU A 15 -1.33 37.67 63.79
C LEU A 15 -1.88 39.09 63.39
N THR A 16 -2.28 39.19 62.12
CA THR A 16 -3.46 40.00 61.74
C THR A 16 -4.37 39.17 60.87
N LEU A 17 -5.56 38.89 61.37
CA LEU A 17 -6.66 38.23 60.72
C LEU A 17 -7.22 39.15 59.61
N GLY A 18 -7.07 38.73 58.36
CA GLY A 18 -7.84 39.23 57.25
C GLY A 18 -8.59 38.03 56.62
N ALA A 19 -9.89 37.97 56.87
CA ALA A 19 -10.75 36.90 56.30
C ALA A 19 -10.93 37.17 54.76
N CYS A 20 -10.24 36.38 53.94
CA CYS A 20 -10.58 36.23 52.52
C CYS A 20 -11.45 35.00 52.33
N SER A 21 -12.59 35.18 51.61
CA SER A 21 -13.58 34.14 51.38
C SER A 21 -13.01 33.00 50.50
N PRO A 22 -13.41 31.76 50.73
CA PRO A 22 -12.93 30.60 49.94
C PRO A 22 -13.23 30.63 48.45
N GLN A 23 -14.11 31.50 47.95
CA GLN A 23 -14.48 31.67 46.56
C GLN A 23 -13.46 32.44 45.68
N GLN A 24 -12.61 33.24 46.30
CA GLN A 24 -11.57 33.98 45.53
C GLN A 24 -10.30 33.14 45.30
N GLU A 25 -9.99 32.20 46.17
CA GLU A 25 -8.85 31.28 45.98
C GLU A 25 -9.18 30.19 44.94
N GLN A 26 -10.42 29.68 44.85
CA GLN A 26 -10.83 28.75 43.82
C GLN A 26 -10.86 29.37 42.43
N ASN A 27 -11.31 30.60 42.29
CA ASN A 27 -11.27 31.29 41.00
C ASN A 27 -9.85 31.67 40.53
N ASN A 28 -8.92 31.95 41.45
CA ASN A 28 -7.53 32.20 41.09
C ASN A 28 -6.76 30.90 40.76
N GLN A 29 -7.11 29.76 41.37
CA GLN A 29 -6.54 28.49 40.99
C GLN A 29 -7.11 27.96 39.66
N GLN A 30 -8.39 28.16 39.39
CA GLN A 30 -8.96 27.82 38.07
C GLN A 30 -8.47 28.73 36.95
N SER A 31 -8.25 30.03 37.18
CA SER A 31 -7.66 30.90 36.17
C SER A 31 -6.17 30.65 35.97
N GLN A 32 -5.42 30.26 36.98
CA GLN A 32 -4.01 29.86 36.84
C GLN A 32 -3.86 28.47 36.20
N GLN A 33 -4.73 27.49 36.48
CA GLN A 33 -4.77 26.23 35.76
C GLN A 33 -5.27 26.34 34.32
N ALA A 34 -6.11 27.33 34.00
CA ALA A 34 -6.51 27.65 32.63
C ALA A 34 -5.44 28.44 31.84
N GLU A 35 -4.53 29.13 32.50
CA GLU A 35 -3.38 29.82 31.88
C GLU A 35 -2.15 28.90 31.70
N GLU A 36 -2.03 27.78 32.45
CA GLU A 36 -0.89 26.85 32.35
C GLU A 36 -1.02 25.77 31.25
N THR A 37 -2.10 25.76 30.45
CA THR A 37 -2.29 24.78 29.38
C THR A 37 -2.81 25.38 28.07
N GLN A 38 -2.49 26.63 27.72
CA GLN A 38 -2.49 26.99 26.32
C GLN A 38 -1.14 26.60 25.71
N GLN A 39 -1.00 25.35 25.34
CA GLN A 39 0.01 24.92 24.38
C GLN A 39 -0.18 25.83 23.16
N GLN A 40 0.82 26.64 22.88
CA GLN A 40 0.74 27.59 21.76
C GLN A 40 0.76 26.74 20.47
N LEU A 41 -0.43 26.50 19.90
CA LEU A 41 -0.57 25.72 18.67
C LEU A 41 0.27 26.34 17.56
N THR A 42 0.98 25.52 16.83
CA THR A 42 1.73 25.92 15.63
C THR A 42 0.77 26.09 14.44
N SER A 43 1.22 26.76 13.38
CA SER A 43 0.45 26.81 12.13
C SER A 43 0.45 25.49 11.39
N GLY A 44 1.44 24.62 11.62
CA GLY A 44 1.76 23.44 10.84
C GLY A 44 2.28 23.74 9.42
N VAL A 45 2.54 25.02 9.09
CA VAL A 45 3.01 25.43 7.76
C VAL A 45 4.53 25.46 7.71
N ILE A 46 5.11 24.83 6.69
CA ILE A 46 6.57 24.73 6.49
C ILE A 46 7.02 25.85 5.55
N LEU A 47 7.18 27.08 6.09
CA LEU A 47 7.45 28.30 5.34
C LEU A 47 8.73 28.25 4.49
N GLU A 48 9.74 27.49 4.90
CA GLU A 48 11.03 27.36 4.20
C GLU A 48 10.93 26.69 2.82
N ASN A 49 9.82 25.99 2.57
CA ASN A 49 9.55 25.33 1.29
C ASN A 49 8.94 26.27 0.24
N PHE A 50 8.49 27.46 0.64
CA PHE A 50 7.72 28.36 -0.21
C PHE A 50 8.57 29.02 -1.31
N ASP A 51 8.03 29.05 -2.52
CA ASP A 51 8.53 29.87 -3.64
C ASP A 51 7.64 31.10 -3.79
N HIS A 52 8.08 32.21 -3.19
CA HIS A 52 7.35 33.49 -3.25
C HIS A 52 7.37 34.15 -4.65
N SER A 53 8.09 33.62 -5.61
CA SER A 53 8.03 34.05 -7.02
C SER A 53 6.80 33.49 -7.74
N ALA A 54 6.29 32.34 -7.33
CA ALA A 54 5.07 31.75 -7.82
C ALA A 54 3.84 32.46 -7.22
N LYS A 55 2.75 32.52 -7.97
CA LYS A 55 1.47 33.06 -7.49
C LYS A 55 0.55 31.89 -7.10
N PRO A 56 0.06 31.83 -5.86
CA PRO A 56 -0.77 30.70 -5.41
C PRO A 56 -2.05 30.50 -6.26
N GLN A 57 -2.57 31.57 -6.88
CA GLN A 57 -3.73 31.51 -7.76
C GLN A 57 -3.44 30.82 -9.10
N ASN A 58 -2.18 30.70 -9.51
CA ASN A 58 -1.78 30.10 -10.76
C ASN A 58 -1.24 28.68 -10.54
N ASP A 59 -0.47 28.50 -9.46
CA ASP A 59 0.17 27.24 -9.10
C ASP A 59 0.41 27.22 -7.58
N LEU A 60 -0.55 26.65 -6.86
CA LEU A 60 -0.47 26.53 -5.40
C LEU A 60 0.62 25.56 -4.98
N PHE A 61 0.78 24.45 -5.73
CA PHE A 61 1.79 23.44 -5.43
C PHE A 61 3.21 24.03 -5.47
N ARG A 62 3.53 24.76 -6.55
CA ARG A 62 4.82 25.45 -6.67
C ARG A 62 4.98 26.57 -5.64
N TYR A 63 3.92 27.32 -5.36
CA TYR A 63 3.97 28.36 -4.33
C TYR A 63 4.37 27.79 -2.96
N VAL A 64 3.79 26.66 -2.57
CA VAL A 64 4.05 26.03 -1.25
C VAL A 64 5.35 25.24 -1.22
N ASN A 65 5.75 24.56 -2.33
CA ASN A 65 6.84 23.59 -2.34
C ASN A 65 8.02 23.96 -3.25
N GLY A 66 7.95 25.07 -4.00
CA GLY A 66 8.91 25.36 -5.06
C GLY A 66 10.36 25.52 -4.58
N SER A 67 10.59 26.17 -3.44
CA SER A 67 11.94 26.29 -2.87
C SER A 67 12.50 24.93 -2.43
N TRP A 68 11.65 24.03 -1.91
CA TRP A 68 12.07 22.66 -1.59
C TRP A 68 12.41 21.89 -2.86
N ILE A 69 11.59 21.98 -3.91
CA ILE A 69 11.83 21.28 -5.20
C ILE A 69 13.18 21.72 -5.80
N GLU A 70 13.53 23.01 -5.72
CA GLU A 70 14.77 23.55 -6.29
C GLU A 70 16.01 23.13 -5.50
N LYS A 71 15.91 23.07 -4.17
CA LYS A 71 17.05 22.79 -3.28
C LYS A 71 17.29 21.30 -3.03
N THR A 72 16.26 20.48 -3.16
CA THR A 72 16.34 19.08 -2.78
C THR A 72 16.72 18.21 -3.97
N GLU A 73 17.76 17.42 -3.80
CA GLU A 73 18.17 16.39 -4.75
C GLU A 73 17.57 15.04 -4.35
N ILE A 74 17.20 14.24 -5.36
CA ILE A 74 16.78 12.86 -5.12
C ILE A 74 18.03 12.04 -4.80
N PRO A 75 18.10 11.38 -3.63
CA PRO A 75 19.25 10.52 -3.28
C PRO A 75 19.52 9.45 -4.34
N SER A 76 20.76 8.98 -4.42
CA SER A 76 21.15 7.98 -5.43
C SER A 76 20.45 6.63 -5.24
N ASP A 77 20.07 6.30 -4.01
CA ASP A 77 19.35 5.08 -3.66
C ASP A 77 17.80 5.18 -3.79
N ARG A 78 17.31 6.28 -4.41
CA ARG A 78 15.86 6.55 -4.54
C ARG A 78 15.47 6.91 -5.97
N SER A 79 14.25 6.51 -6.36
CA SER A 79 13.62 6.97 -7.62
C SER A 79 12.78 8.24 -7.42
N SER A 80 12.45 8.56 -6.18
CA SER A 80 11.60 9.70 -5.81
C SER A 80 11.83 10.12 -4.36
N ILE A 81 11.40 11.34 -4.01
CA ILE A 81 11.43 11.90 -2.65
C ILE A 81 10.23 12.81 -2.45
N GLY A 82 9.76 12.95 -1.21
CA GLY A 82 8.61 13.78 -0.86
C GLY A 82 8.03 13.46 0.50
N ALA A 83 6.90 14.03 0.88
CA ALA A 83 6.36 13.90 2.23
C ALA A 83 6.07 12.43 2.63
N PHE A 84 5.48 11.64 1.75
CA PHE A 84 5.26 10.21 1.96
C PHE A 84 6.58 9.43 2.15
N TYR A 85 7.59 9.75 1.33
CA TYR A 85 8.89 9.08 1.40
C TYR A 85 9.67 9.47 2.66
N ASP A 86 9.62 10.74 3.06
CA ASP A 86 10.25 11.22 4.29
C ASP A 86 9.66 10.50 5.51
N LEU A 87 8.33 10.30 5.53
CA LEU A 87 7.64 9.60 6.60
C LEU A 87 7.93 8.09 6.58
N ARG A 88 7.96 7.46 5.40
CA ARG A 88 8.37 6.06 5.24
C ARG A 88 9.79 5.84 5.73
N GLU A 89 10.72 6.73 5.40
CA GLU A 89 12.11 6.63 5.86
C GLU A 89 12.23 6.81 7.38
N MET A 90 11.42 7.68 7.97
CA MET A 90 11.35 7.82 9.43
C MET A 90 10.84 6.53 10.07
N ASN A 91 9.76 5.94 9.54
CA ASN A 91 9.22 4.68 10.02
C ASN A 91 10.22 3.54 9.84
N GLN A 92 10.95 3.47 8.72
CA GLN A 92 11.99 2.47 8.49
C GLN A 92 13.13 2.55 9.54
N LYS A 93 13.52 3.76 9.96
CA LYS A 93 14.49 3.94 11.05
C LYS A 93 13.94 3.47 12.39
N ARG A 94 12.68 3.77 12.70
CA ARG A 94 12.00 3.28 13.91
C ARG A 94 11.90 1.76 13.94
N LEU A 95 11.51 1.16 12.82
CA LEU A 95 11.48 -0.29 12.68
C LEU A 95 12.86 -0.91 12.85
N ARG A 96 13.90 -0.26 12.33
CA ARG A 96 15.29 -0.68 12.57
C ARG A 96 15.62 -0.70 14.06
N ASP A 97 15.29 0.36 14.80
CA ASP A 97 15.55 0.43 16.24
C ASP A 97 14.83 -0.70 17.00
N ILE A 98 13.58 -1.00 16.64
CA ILE A 98 12.79 -2.12 17.17
C ILE A 98 13.49 -3.46 16.86
N ILE A 99 13.86 -3.70 15.61
CA ILE A 99 14.46 -4.95 15.14
C ILE A 99 15.83 -5.18 15.80
N GLU A 100 16.71 -4.17 15.79
CA GLU A 100 18.03 -4.27 16.42
C GLU A 100 17.91 -4.45 17.95
N GLY A 101 16.92 -3.81 18.57
CA GLY A 101 16.58 -4.01 19.98
C GLY A 101 16.17 -5.45 20.30
N ALA A 102 15.28 -6.03 19.47
CA ALA A 102 14.86 -7.42 19.60
C ALA A 102 16.01 -8.41 19.38
N ALA A 103 16.85 -8.19 18.35
CA ALA A 103 18.02 -9.01 18.08
C ALA A 103 19.04 -8.98 19.22
N ALA A 104 19.29 -7.79 19.82
CA ALA A 104 20.22 -7.62 20.92
C ALA A 104 19.75 -8.23 22.24
N ALA A 105 18.45 -8.24 22.48
CA ALA A 105 17.84 -8.81 23.69
C ALA A 105 17.95 -10.34 23.72
N ASN A 106 18.18 -11.01 22.60
CA ASN A 106 18.27 -12.46 22.43
C ASN A 106 17.17 -13.21 23.21
N PRO A 107 15.89 -13.00 22.88
CA PRO A 107 14.76 -13.60 23.58
C PRO A 107 14.74 -15.12 23.47
N GLU A 108 13.86 -15.77 24.23
CA GLU A 108 13.69 -17.23 24.18
C GLU A 108 13.33 -17.69 22.75
N PRO A 109 13.85 -18.84 22.30
CA PRO A 109 13.54 -19.38 20.98
C PRO A 109 12.02 -19.54 20.76
N GLY A 110 11.55 -19.21 19.57
CA GLY A 110 10.14 -19.32 19.18
C GLY A 110 9.26 -18.13 19.54
N THR A 111 9.76 -17.17 20.35
CA THR A 111 9.00 -15.95 20.61
C THR A 111 8.95 -15.04 19.38
N PRO A 112 7.90 -14.21 19.21
CA PRO A 112 7.80 -13.27 18.11
C PRO A 112 9.02 -12.35 17.97
N GLU A 113 9.53 -11.82 19.10
CA GLU A 113 10.71 -10.96 19.13
C GLU A 113 11.97 -11.71 18.70
N ARG A 114 12.07 -13.02 19.00
CA ARG A 114 13.17 -13.87 18.54
C ARG A 114 13.12 -14.04 17.02
N LYS A 115 11.94 -14.28 16.45
CA LYS A 115 11.75 -14.44 15.01
C LYS A 115 12.17 -13.19 14.23
N ILE A 116 11.86 -11.99 14.75
CA ILE A 116 12.31 -10.71 14.18
C ILE A 116 13.84 -10.67 14.08
N GLY A 117 14.52 -10.93 15.20
CA GLY A 117 15.99 -10.90 15.26
C GLY A 117 16.63 -11.95 14.36
N ASP A 118 16.10 -13.18 14.35
CA ASP A 118 16.64 -14.28 13.55
C ASP A 118 16.47 -14.02 12.05
N PHE A 119 15.31 -13.53 11.59
CA PHE A 119 15.12 -13.17 10.18
C PHE A 119 16.05 -12.04 9.74
N PHE A 120 16.12 -10.97 10.52
CA PHE A 120 17.00 -9.84 10.22
C PHE A 120 18.47 -10.26 10.17
N ASN A 121 18.93 -11.08 11.12
CA ASN A 121 20.31 -11.57 11.13
C ASN A 121 20.61 -12.45 9.90
N ALA A 122 19.70 -13.35 9.51
CA ALA A 122 19.84 -14.16 8.30
C ALA A 122 19.95 -13.28 7.04
N TYR A 123 19.19 -12.18 6.97
CA TYR A 123 19.26 -11.24 5.86
C TYR A 123 20.57 -10.43 5.85
N MET A 124 21.08 -10.07 7.01
CA MET A 124 22.30 -9.26 7.15
C MET A 124 23.60 -10.05 6.97
N ASP A 125 23.55 -11.38 7.02
CA ASP A 125 24.74 -12.26 6.89
C ASP A 125 25.19 -12.42 5.43
N THR A 126 25.77 -11.35 4.88
CA THR A 126 26.28 -11.32 3.51
C THR A 126 27.40 -12.30 3.24
N GLU A 127 28.22 -12.62 4.25
CA GLU A 127 29.32 -13.58 4.13
C GLU A 127 28.76 -14.95 3.77
N THR A 128 27.84 -15.46 4.57
CA THR A 128 27.16 -16.74 4.33
C THR A 128 26.41 -16.74 2.99
N LEU A 129 25.65 -15.68 2.67
CA LEU A 129 24.89 -15.61 1.43
C LEU A 129 25.81 -15.62 0.19
N ASN A 130 26.95 -14.93 0.24
CA ASN A 130 27.93 -14.93 -0.86
C ASN A 130 28.63 -16.30 -0.99
N GLU A 131 28.94 -16.98 0.10
CA GLU A 131 29.49 -18.35 0.07
C GLU A 131 28.50 -19.38 -0.50
N LEU A 132 27.24 -19.23 -0.20
CA LEU A 132 26.17 -20.10 -0.71
C LEU A 132 25.86 -19.84 -2.19
N GLY A 133 25.89 -18.57 -2.63
CA GLY A 133 25.53 -18.19 -4.00
C GLY A 133 24.10 -18.60 -4.33
N ALA A 134 23.92 -19.37 -5.41
CA ALA A 134 22.64 -19.92 -5.85
C ALA A 134 22.30 -21.29 -5.24
N LYS A 135 23.17 -21.88 -4.41
CA LYS A 135 22.93 -23.22 -3.85
C LYS A 135 21.58 -23.41 -3.13
N PRO A 136 21.06 -22.39 -2.39
CA PRO A 136 19.80 -22.56 -1.69
C PRO A 136 18.58 -22.87 -2.59
N ILE A 137 18.66 -22.55 -3.89
CA ILE A 137 17.59 -22.83 -4.87
C ILE A 137 18.01 -23.89 -5.90
N ALA A 138 19.19 -24.50 -5.77
CA ALA A 138 19.72 -25.43 -6.79
C ALA A 138 18.83 -26.65 -7.00
N SER A 139 18.28 -27.24 -5.92
CA SER A 139 17.38 -28.39 -6.01
C SER A 139 16.06 -28.03 -6.72
N ASP A 140 15.57 -26.81 -6.55
CA ASP A 140 14.35 -26.36 -7.23
C ASP A 140 14.61 -26.14 -8.72
N LEU A 141 15.77 -25.56 -9.07
CA LEU A 141 16.21 -25.44 -10.47
C LEU A 141 16.38 -26.80 -11.13
N GLU A 142 17.04 -27.76 -10.46
CA GLU A 142 17.18 -29.14 -10.95
C GLU A 142 15.81 -29.79 -11.19
N ALA A 143 14.84 -29.58 -10.31
CA ALA A 143 13.49 -30.09 -10.46
C ALA A 143 12.76 -29.47 -11.67
N ILE A 144 12.94 -28.17 -11.92
CA ILE A 144 12.40 -27.49 -13.11
C ILE A 144 13.03 -28.05 -14.38
N GLN A 145 14.35 -28.19 -14.42
CA GLN A 145 15.08 -28.69 -15.58
C GLN A 145 14.79 -30.19 -15.89
N ALA A 146 14.27 -30.93 -14.93
CA ALA A 146 13.88 -32.34 -15.09
C ALA A 146 12.42 -32.52 -15.55
N LEU A 147 11.65 -31.47 -15.79
CA LEU A 147 10.26 -31.58 -16.26
C LEU A 147 10.23 -32.16 -17.68
N ASP A 148 9.49 -33.27 -17.87
CA ASP A 148 9.50 -34.06 -19.10
C ASP A 148 8.13 -34.07 -19.83
N SER A 149 7.11 -33.40 -19.26
CA SER A 149 5.77 -33.35 -19.84
C SER A 149 5.04 -32.06 -19.43
N HIS A 150 4.02 -31.67 -20.19
CA HIS A 150 3.17 -30.53 -19.84
C HIS A 150 2.37 -30.78 -18.54
N GLU A 151 2.01 -32.00 -18.26
CA GLU A 151 1.37 -32.39 -16.99
C GLU A 151 2.32 -32.14 -15.81
N ALA A 152 3.61 -32.50 -15.97
CA ALA A 152 4.63 -32.21 -14.94
C ALA A 152 4.86 -30.71 -14.76
N VAL A 153 4.80 -29.93 -15.84
CA VAL A 153 4.86 -28.46 -15.78
C VAL A 153 3.68 -27.91 -14.97
N ALA A 154 2.45 -28.34 -15.24
CA ALA A 154 1.27 -27.88 -14.51
C ALA A 154 1.35 -28.24 -13.02
N GLU A 155 1.78 -29.44 -12.68
CA GLU A 155 2.00 -29.87 -11.30
C GLU A 155 3.12 -29.07 -10.61
N HIS A 156 4.19 -28.74 -11.33
CA HIS A 156 5.28 -27.94 -10.79
C HIS A 156 4.87 -26.49 -10.57
N MET A 157 4.10 -25.92 -11.49
CA MET A 157 3.48 -24.59 -11.30
C MET A 157 2.65 -24.51 -10.01
N ALA A 158 1.91 -25.57 -9.66
CA ALA A 158 1.17 -25.63 -8.41
C ALA A 158 2.08 -25.60 -7.17
N ARG A 159 3.22 -26.29 -7.21
CA ARG A 159 4.21 -26.23 -6.12
C ARG A 159 4.87 -24.86 -6.00
N MET A 160 5.26 -24.27 -7.12
CA MET A 160 5.82 -22.91 -7.16
C MET A 160 4.84 -21.89 -6.60
N PHE A 161 3.58 -22.02 -6.98
CA PHE A 161 2.50 -21.17 -6.52
C PHE A 161 2.33 -21.19 -4.99
N ARG A 162 2.35 -22.38 -4.36
CA ARG A 162 2.35 -22.53 -2.89
C ARG A 162 3.57 -21.87 -2.22
N SER A 163 4.71 -21.88 -2.90
CA SER A 163 5.94 -21.26 -2.42
C SER A 163 6.03 -19.75 -2.71
N GLY A 164 4.94 -19.12 -3.15
CA GLY A 164 4.88 -17.69 -3.46
C GLY A 164 5.55 -17.29 -4.78
N VAL A 165 6.06 -18.27 -5.55
CA VAL A 165 6.70 -17.97 -6.84
C VAL A 165 5.63 -17.70 -7.90
N SER A 166 5.72 -16.57 -8.57
CA SER A 166 4.78 -16.13 -9.59
C SER A 166 4.76 -17.06 -10.80
N ILE A 167 3.55 -17.45 -11.23
CA ILE A 167 3.26 -18.22 -12.44
C ILE A 167 2.34 -17.38 -13.36
N PRO A 168 1.91 -17.87 -14.56
CA PRO A 168 1.09 -17.07 -15.48
C PRO A 168 -0.25 -16.55 -14.94
N PHE A 169 -0.73 -17.07 -13.83
CA PHE A 169 -1.92 -16.60 -13.12
C PHE A 169 -1.71 -16.65 -11.61
N GLY A 170 -2.57 -15.96 -10.87
CA GLY A 170 -2.54 -15.94 -9.41
C GLY A 170 -3.93 -16.08 -8.82
N PHE A 171 -4.01 -16.23 -7.49
CA PHE A 171 -5.25 -16.03 -6.77
C PHE A 171 -5.03 -15.22 -5.49
N TYR A 172 -6.10 -14.74 -4.95
CA TYR A 172 -6.22 -14.21 -3.59
C TYR A 172 -7.58 -14.58 -3.01
N VAL A 173 -7.67 -14.57 -1.70
CA VAL A 173 -8.91 -14.77 -0.96
C VAL A 173 -9.44 -13.43 -0.49
N TYR A 174 -10.71 -13.16 -0.76
CA TYR A 174 -11.34 -11.88 -0.44
C TYR A 174 -12.85 -12.08 -0.27
N PRO A 175 -13.56 -11.19 0.44
CA PRO A 175 -15.02 -11.30 0.52
C PRO A 175 -15.65 -11.37 -0.86
N ASP A 176 -16.62 -12.25 -1.04
CA ASP A 176 -17.37 -12.38 -2.31
C ASP A 176 -18.18 -11.10 -2.55
N ALA A 177 -17.91 -10.42 -3.67
CA ALA A 177 -18.57 -9.16 -3.99
C ALA A 177 -20.11 -9.24 -4.11
N LYS A 178 -20.70 -10.43 -4.15
CA LYS A 178 -22.15 -10.66 -4.14
C LYS A 178 -22.66 -11.38 -2.89
N ASP A 179 -21.77 -11.76 -1.99
CA ASP A 179 -22.04 -12.29 -0.66
C ASP A 179 -20.92 -11.85 0.31
N PRO A 180 -20.88 -10.56 0.70
CA PRO A 180 -19.77 -9.97 1.45
C PRO A 180 -19.49 -10.58 2.82
N GLN A 181 -20.33 -11.49 3.29
CA GLN A 181 -20.15 -12.22 4.54
C GLN A 181 -19.33 -13.52 4.38
N THR A 182 -19.05 -13.92 3.13
CA THR A 182 -18.36 -15.17 2.81
C THR A 182 -17.12 -14.89 2.00
N ASN A 183 -15.98 -15.48 2.36
CA ASN A 183 -14.74 -15.39 1.59
C ASN A 183 -14.79 -16.25 0.34
N ALA A 184 -14.36 -15.70 -0.79
CA ALA A 184 -14.23 -16.39 -2.06
C ALA A 184 -12.80 -16.36 -2.58
N MET A 185 -12.42 -17.36 -3.38
CA MET A 185 -11.18 -17.37 -4.15
C MET A 185 -11.37 -16.58 -5.45
N TYR A 186 -10.49 -15.62 -5.71
CA TYR A 186 -10.44 -14.84 -6.95
C TYR A 186 -9.20 -15.21 -7.75
N MET A 187 -9.37 -15.66 -9.00
CA MET A 187 -8.26 -15.93 -9.90
C MET A 187 -8.04 -14.75 -10.86
N TYR A 188 -6.78 -14.43 -11.13
CA TYR A 188 -6.40 -13.30 -11.98
C TYR A 188 -5.19 -13.59 -12.86
N GLN A 189 -5.10 -12.88 -14.00
CA GLN A 189 -3.97 -12.93 -14.92
C GLN A 189 -2.68 -12.39 -14.28
N ALA A 190 -1.55 -13.05 -14.54
CA ALA A 190 -0.22 -12.70 -14.03
C ALA A 190 0.88 -13.14 -15.01
N GLY A 191 2.13 -13.27 -14.53
CA GLY A 191 3.20 -13.98 -15.22
C GLY A 191 4.10 -13.14 -16.13
N LEU A 192 3.90 -11.82 -16.23
CA LEU A 192 4.83 -10.95 -16.95
C LEU A 192 6.01 -10.54 -16.06
N GLY A 193 7.21 -10.46 -16.63
CA GLY A 193 8.41 -9.98 -15.95
C GLY A 193 8.56 -8.46 -16.00
N LEU A 194 8.06 -7.82 -17.06
CA LEU A 194 7.97 -6.36 -17.18
C LEU A 194 6.69 -5.84 -16.52
N PRO A 195 6.62 -4.54 -16.17
CA PRO A 195 5.56 -3.99 -15.31
C PRO A 195 4.13 -4.04 -15.88
N ASP A 196 3.99 -4.04 -17.20
CA ASP A 196 2.70 -4.03 -17.89
C ASP A 196 2.80 -4.67 -19.28
N ARG A 197 1.66 -5.17 -19.81
CA ARG A 197 1.57 -5.72 -21.16
C ARG A 197 2.08 -4.74 -22.25
N ASP A 198 1.90 -3.45 -22.05
CA ASP A 198 2.30 -2.43 -23.01
C ASP A 198 3.82 -2.39 -23.24
N TYR A 199 4.65 -2.83 -22.28
CA TYR A 199 6.08 -2.96 -22.45
C TYR A 199 6.49 -3.99 -23.50
N TYR A 200 5.63 -4.98 -23.75
CA TYR A 200 5.84 -6.01 -24.78
C TYR A 200 5.26 -5.62 -26.13
N LEU A 201 4.14 -4.88 -26.15
CA LEU A 201 3.29 -4.70 -27.32
C LEU A 201 3.48 -3.37 -28.04
N LYS A 202 4.07 -2.36 -27.40
CA LYS A 202 4.29 -1.06 -28.03
C LYS A 202 5.64 -0.99 -28.74
N ASP A 203 5.64 -0.38 -29.95
CA ASP A 203 6.80 -0.23 -30.83
C ASP A 203 7.51 1.13 -30.64
N GLU A 204 7.45 1.73 -29.47
CA GLU A 204 8.16 2.94 -29.12
C GLU A 204 9.63 2.60 -28.75
N GLU A 205 10.60 3.39 -29.22
CA GLU A 205 12.04 3.18 -29.01
C GLU A 205 12.39 2.86 -27.54
N LYS A 206 11.78 3.56 -26.58
CA LYS A 206 12.00 3.32 -25.15
C LYS A 206 11.59 1.91 -24.72
N PHE A 207 10.49 1.34 -25.26
CA PHE A 207 10.09 -0.03 -24.92
C PHE A 207 10.97 -1.07 -25.61
N GLU A 208 11.44 -0.78 -26.82
CA GLU A 208 12.40 -1.65 -27.50
C GLU A 208 13.72 -1.71 -26.72
N ASP A 209 14.24 -0.57 -26.22
CA ASP A 209 15.40 -0.51 -25.36
C ASP A 209 15.20 -1.32 -24.08
N ILE A 210 14.05 -1.16 -23.40
CA ILE A 210 13.74 -1.91 -22.18
C ILE A 210 13.68 -3.42 -22.45
N ARG A 211 13.06 -3.86 -23.56
CA ARG A 211 13.05 -5.28 -23.94
C ARG A 211 14.46 -5.83 -24.19
N SER A 212 15.32 -5.04 -24.85
CA SER A 212 16.72 -5.42 -25.08
C SER A 212 17.49 -5.57 -23.75
N GLU A 213 17.33 -4.62 -22.83
CA GLU A 213 17.92 -4.69 -21.49
C GLU A 213 17.33 -5.87 -20.67
N TYR A 214 16.04 -6.20 -20.89
CA TYR A 214 15.40 -7.35 -20.24
C TYR A 214 15.98 -8.67 -20.73
N VAL A 215 16.21 -8.84 -22.03
CA VAL A 215 16.92 -10.01 -22.59
C VAL A 215 18.32 -10.14 -21.99
N SER A 216 19.08 -9.05 -21.95
CA SER A 216 20.40 -9.03 -21.31
C SER A 216 20.33 -9.43 -19.83
N TYR A 217 19.35 -8.89 -19.10
CA TYR A 217 19.10 -9.26 -17.71
C TYR A 217 18.83 -10.76 -17.53
N ILE A 218 17.93 -11.33 -18.34
CA ILE A 218 17.59 -12.76 -18.27
C ILE A 218 18.81 -13.63 -18.56
N THR A 219 19.56 -13.31 -19.63
CA THR A 219 20.79 -14.00 -19.98
C THR A 219 21.75 -14.07 -18.79
N ASP A 220 22.03 -12.91 -18.18
CA ASP A 220 22.96 -12.82 -17.07
C ASP A 220 22.46 -13.56 -15.82
N ILE A 221 21.22 -13.30 -15.40
CA ILE A 221 20.70 -13.84 -14.14
C ILE A 221 20.56 -15.38 -14.16
N LEU A 222 20.17 -15.95 -15.30
CA LEU A 222 20.12 -17.41 -15.48
C LEU A 222 21.54 -18.00 -15.54
N GLY A 223 22.49 -17.33 -16.16
CA GLY A 223 23.90 -17.73 -16.16
C GLY A 223 24.53 -17.71 -14.76
N MET A 224 24.21 -16.73 -13.93
CA MET A 224 24.69 -16.65 -12.54
C MET A 224 24.23 -17.82 -11.66
N VAL A 225 23.09 -18.44 -11.98
CA VAL A 225 22.59 -19.62 -11.27
C VAL A 225 23.00 -20.95 -11.92
N GLY A 226 23.84 -20.88 -12.96
CA GLY A 226 24.48 -22.06 -13.57
C GLY A 226 23.70 -22.72 -14.71
N LEU A 227 22.69 -22.06 -15.27
CA LEU A 227 22.01 -22.54 -16.47
C LEU A 227 22.87 -22.27 -17.73
N GLU A 228 22.73 -23.16 -18.72
CA GLU A 228 23.44 -23.06 -20.01
C GLU A 228 22.50 -22.53 -21.10
N ASN A 229 23.05 -22.05 -22.21
CA ASN A 229 22.31 -21.51 -23.38
C ASN A 229 21.34 -20.40 -23.01
N THR A 230 21.76 -19.50 -22.13
CA THR A 230 20.92 -18.46 -21.52
C THR A 230 20.49 -17.38 -22.51
N ASP A 231 21.24 -17.14 -23.60
CA ASP A 231 20.85 -16.22 -24.68
C ASP A 231 19.58 -16.72 -25.37
N GLU A 232 19.55 -18.03 -25.76
CA GLU A 232 18.37 -18.62 -26.39
C GLU A 232 17.21 -18.75 -25.38
N ALA A 233 17.50 -18.99 -24.10
CA ALA A 233 16.50 -19.00 -23.05
C ALA A 233 15.82 -17.62 -22.88
N ALA A 234 16.62 -16.54 -22.91
CA ALA A 234 16.11 -15.18 -22.79
C ALA A 234 15.14 -14.80 -23.94
N GLU A 235 15.52 -15.18 -25.17
CA GLU A 235 14.67 -14.95 -26.34
C GLU A 235 13.34 -15.78 -26.24
N ARG A 236 13.41 -17.05 -25.81
CA ARG A 236 12.22 -17.89 -25.62
C ARG A 236 11.31 -17.33 -24.54
N ILE A 237 11.87 -16.84 -23.45
CA ILE A 237 11.10 -16.23 -22.34
C ILE A 237 10.41 -14.96 -22.80
N LEU A 238 11.12 -14.06 -23.50
CA LEU A 238 10.54 -12.81 -24.02
C LEU A 238 9.40 -13.12 -25.01
N ASP A 239 9.56 -14.12 -25.89
CA ASP A 239 8.52 -14.56 -26.84
C ASP A 239 7.28 -15.13 -26.10
N LEU A 240 7.49 -15.94 -25.07
CA LEU A 240 6.39 -16.46 -24.24
C LEU A 240 5.66 -15.34 -23.49
N GLU A 241 6.40 -14.45 -22.84
CA GLU A 241 5.78 -13.34 -22.09
C GLU A 241 5.06 -12.35 -23.04
N THR A 242 5.56 -12.16 -24.27
CA THR A 242 4.85 -11.39 -25.29
C THR A 242 3.51 -12.04 -25.67
N LYS A 243 3.46 -13.36 -25.87
CA LYS A 243 2.22 -14.08 -26.12
C LYS A 243 1.25 -13.99 -24.92
N LEU A 244 1.75 -14.06 -23.71
CA LEU A 244 0.94 -13.83 -22.51
C LEU A 244 0.40 -12.39 -22.47
N ALA A 245 1.22 -11.40 -22.80
CA ALA A 245 0.82 -9.99 -22.86
C ALA A 245 -0.27 -9.73 -23.91
N GLU A 246 -0.23 -10.40 -25.07
CA GLU A 246 -1.24 -10.29 -26.10
C GLU A 246 -2.63 -10.69 -25.62
N VAL A 247 -2.74 -11.76 -24.80
CA VAL A 247 -4.01 -12.29 -24.32
C VAL A 247 -4.45 -11.70 -22.97
N GLN A 248 -3.61 -10.97 -22.27
CA GLN A 248 -3.98 -10.27 -21.05
C GLN A 248 -4.91 -9.09 -21.31
N TRP A 249 -5.87 -8.88 -20.41
CA TRP A 249 -6.68 -7.66 -20.37
C TRP A 249 -5.84 -6.45 -20.02
N SER A 250 -6.21 -5.30 -20.55
CA SER A 250 -5.64 -4.02 -20.14
C SER A 250 -5.98 -3.70 -18.69
N ARG A 251 -5.23 -2.77 -18.07
CA ARG A 251 -5.52 -2.30 -16.71
C ARG A 251 -6.87 -1.63 -16.59
N VAL A 252 -7.26 -0.83 -17.62
CA VAL A 252 -8.58 -0.18 -17.65
C VAL A 252 -9.71 -1.23 -17.65
N GLU A 253 -9.57 -2.30 -18.42
CA GLU A 253 -10.57 -3.38 -18.42
C GLU A 253 -10.57 -4.14 -17.09
N SER A 254 -9.39 -4.43 -16.53
CA SER A 254 -9.20 -5.20 -15.31
C SER A 254 -9.67 -4.48 -14.03
N ARG A 255 -9.82 -3.15 -14.05
CA ARG A 255 -10.39 -2.41 -12.92
C ARG A 255 -11.92 -2.37 -12.89
N ASN A 256 -12.60 -2.80 -13.94
CA ASN A 256 -14.06 -2.79 -14.00
C ASN A 256 -14.65 -3.97 -13.22
N ALA A 257 -15.19 -3.70 -12.02
CA ALA A 257 -15.74 -4.71 -11.11
C ALA A 257 -16.86 -5.56 -11.75
N ASP A 258 -17.72 -4.98 -12.62
CA ASP A 258 -18.78 -5.73 -13.29
C ASP A 258 -18.23 -6.75 -14.31
N LYS A 259 -17.12 -6.43 -14.98
CA LYS A 259 -16.46 -7.32 -15.94
C LYS A 259 -15.63 -8.41 -15.24
N THR A 260 -15.05 -8.08 -14.09
CA THR A 260 -14.11 -8.96 -13.39
C THR A 260 -14.77 -9.87 -12.36
N TYR A 261 -16.06 -9.78 -12.16
CA TYR A 261 -16.79 -10.72 -11.31
C TYR A 261 -17.49 -11.80 -12.14
N ASN A 262 -16.82 -12.94 -12.30
CA ASN A 262 -17.35 -14.10 -13.05
C ASN A 262 -17.24 -15.35 -12.18
N LYS A 263 -18.22 -15.57 -11.28
CA LYS A 263 -18.27 -16.74 -10.40
C LYS A 263 -18.58 -17.99 -11.20
N LYS A 264 -17.75 -19.03 -11.06
CA LYS A 264 -17.81 -20.29 -11.78
C LYS A 264 -17.52 -21.47 -10.85
N THR A 265 -18.10 -22.62 -11.16
CA THR A 265 -17.74 -23.87 -10.49
C THR A 265 -16.34 -24.35 -10.91
N ALA A 266 -15.69 -25.14 -10.08
CA ALA A 266 -14.37 -25.72 -10.38
C ALA A 266 -14.36 -26.53 -11.70
N ASP A 267 -15.47 -27.22 -12.03
CA ASP A 267 -15.61 -27.96 -13.30
C ASP A 267 -15.71 -27.01 -14.51
N GLU A 268 -16.45 -25.88 -14.39
CA GLU A 268 -16.51 -24.88 -15.45
C GLU A 268 -15.15 -24.22 -15.67
N VAL A 269 -14.42 -23.89 -14.58
CA VAL A 269 -13.06 -23.36 -14.67
C VAL A 269 -12.10 -24.37 -15.31
N SER A 270 -12.17 -25.63 -14.91
CA SER A 270 -11.38 -26.70 -15.55
C SER A 270 -11.65 -26.79 -17.05
N GLY A 271 -12.88 -26.52 -17.49
CA GLY A 271 -13.25 -26.48 -18.90
C GLY A 271 -12.65 -25.31 -19.69
N MET A 272 -12.23 -24.22 -19.01
CA MET A 272 -11.55 -23.08 -19.65
C MET A 272 -10.09 -23.41 -20.01
N PHE A 273 -9.46 -24.29 -19.27
CA PHE A 273 -8.07 -24.70 -19.48
C PHE A 273 -7.96 -25.89 -20.45
N ALA A 274 -8.17 -25.67 -21.74
CA ALA A 274 -8.27 -26.73 -22.75
C ALA A 274 -7.10 -27.74 -22.74
N ASN A 275 -5.87 -27.26 -22.58
CA ASN A 275 -4.64 -28.08 -22.66
C ASN A 275 -3.77 -27.99 -21.38
N PHE A 276 -4.26 -27.36 -20.32
CA PHE A 276 -3.61 -27.29 -19.02
C PHE A 276 -4.35 -28.20 -18.03
N ASP A 277 -3.66 -29.09 -17.35
CA ASP A 277 -4.29 -29.98 -16.36
C ASP A 277 -4.64 -29.23 -15.06
N PHE A 278 -5.73 -28.43 -15.13
CA PHE A 278 -6.20 -27.66 -14.00
C PHE A 278 -6.62 -28.52 -12.82
N LYS A 279 -7.13 -29.74 -13.04
CA LYS A 279 -7.47 -30.65 -11.94
C LYS A 279 -6.24 -31.06 -11.16
N ARG A 280 -5.17 -31.44 -11.86
CA ARG A 280 -3.88 -31.74 -11.25
C ARG A 280 -3.30 -30.54 -10.49
N PHE A 281 -3.40 -29.36 -11.09
CA PHE A 281 -2.99 -28.12 -10.45
C PHE A 281 -3.73 -27.89 -9.13
N ILE A 282 -5.07 -27.98 -9.10
CA ILE A 282 -5.91 -27.81 -7.90
C ILE A 282 -5.60 -28.85 -6.83
N GLU A 283 -5.42 -30.13 -7.22
CA GLU A 283 -5.04 -31.20 -6.31
C GLU A 283 -3.67 -30.93 -5.65
N THR A 284 -2.67 -30.56 -6.43
CA THR A 284 -1.31 -30.27 -5.95
C THR A 284 -1.26 -29.00 -5.11
N SER A 285 -2.11 -28.02 -5.42
CA SER A 285 -2.28 -26.78 -4.64
C SER A 285 -3.14 -26.96 -3.38
N GLU A 286 -3.62 -28.17 -3.04
CA GLU A 286 -4.51 -28.43 -1.89
C GLU A 286 -5.85 -27.67 -1.92
N LEU A 287 -6.29 -27.27 -3.11
CA LEU A 287 -7.52 -26.49 -3.34
C LEU A 287 -8.72 -27.36 -3.74
N SER A 288 -8.66 -28.70 -3.59
CA SER A 288 -9.73 -29.62 -3.98
C SER A 288 -11.05 -29.40 -3.23
N HIS A 289 -11.04 -28.65 -2.13
CA HIS A 289 -12.22 -28.28 -1.36
C HIS A 289 -12.96 -27.06 -1.94
N VAL A 290 -12.38 -26.36 -2.89
CA VAL A 290 -12.94 -25.14 -3.50
C VAL A 290 -13.95 -25.54 -4.58
N GLU A 291 -15.23 -25.34 -4.31
CA GLU A 291 -16.32 -25.69 -5.23
C GLU A 291 -16.58 -24.59 -6.28
N GLU A 292 -16.42 -23.32 -5.89
CA GLU A 292 -16.65 -22.15 -6.74
C GLU A 292 -15.52 -21.13 -6.57
N MET A 293 -15.22 -20.41 -7.63
CA MET A 293 -14.24 -19.32 -7.63
C MET A 293 -14.64 -18.20 -8.59
N VAL A 294 -14.16 -16.99 -8.33
CA VAL A 294 -14.39 -15.82 -9.17
C VAL A 294 -13.23 -15.66 -10.15
N ILE A 295 -13.53 -15.73 -11.44
CA ILE A 295 -12.55 -15.56 -12.53
C ILE A 295 -12.57 -14.11 -12.99
N ARG A 296 -11.46 -13.40 -12.81
CA ARG A 296 -11.41 -11.96 -13.11
C ARG A 296 -11.31 -11.66 -14.61
N GLN A 297 -10.51 -12.43 -15.34
CA GLN A 297 -10.30 -12.25 -16.79
C GLN A 297 -10.57 -13.57 -17.53
N PRO A 298 -11.84 -13.95 -17.77
CA PRO A 298 -12.17 -15.26 -18.33
C PRO A 298 -11.46 -15.60 -19.64
N SER A 299 -11.43 -14.68 -20.61
CA SER A 299 -10.79 -14.94 -21.89
C SER A 299 -9.28 -15.20 -21.79
N PHE A 300 -8.60 -14.56 -20.81
CA PHE A 300 -7.18 -14.85 -20.56
C PHE A 300 -6.96 -16.32 -20.20
N PHE A 301 -7.80 -16.88 -19.32
CA PHE A 301 -7.67 -18.28 -18.90
C PHE A 301 -7.97 -19.26 -20.04
N GLU A 302 -8.95 -18.94 -20.90
CA GLU A 302 -9.25 -19.72 -22.11
C GLU A 302 -8.07 -19.68 -23.09
N ASP A 303 -7.52 -18.52 -23.37
CA ASP A 303 -6.39 -18.33 -24.28
C ASP A 303 -5.11 -18.93 -23.73
N PHE A 304 -4.83 -18.78 -22.43
CA PHE A 304 -3.71 -19.45 -21.75
C PHE A 304 -3.84 -20.98 -21.85
N GLY A 305 -5.02 -21.53 -21.56
CA GLY A 305 -5.28 -22.97 -21.68
C GLY A 305 -5.06 -23.49 -23.11
N ASN A 306 -5.44 -22.72 -24.13
CA ASN A 306 -5.22 -23.07 -25.54
C ASN A 306 -3.74 -23.07 -25.92
N MET A 307 -2.97 -22.03 -25.49
CA MET A 307 -1.56 -21.90 -25.88
C MET A 307 -0.60 -22.80 -25.08
N PHE A 308 -1.01 -23.32 -23.91
CA PHE A 308 -0.12 -23.99 -22.97
C PHE A 308 0.63 -25.17 -23.56
N ALA A 309 -0.05 -26.04 -24.34
CA ALA A 309 0.57 -27.19 -24.96
C ALA A 309 1.35 -26.86 -26.26
N ASP A 310 1.14 -25.69 -26.85
CA ASP A 310 1.86 -25.23 -28.03
C ASP A 310 3.24 -24.65 -27.69
N VAL A 311 3.48 -24.31 -26.42
CA VAL A 311 4.78 -23.89 -25.89
C VAL A 311 5.62 -25.12 -25.59
N ASP A 312 6.85 -25.19 -26.12
CA ASP A 312 7.72 -26.32 -25.88
C ASP A 312 8.19 -26.40 -24.41
N LEU A 313 8.57 -27.60 -23.98
CA LEU A 313 8.94 -27.86 -22.58
C LEU A 313 10.16 -27.05 -22.14
N GLN A 314 11.14 -26.83 -23.03
CA GLN A 314 12.32 -26.06 -22.70
C GLN A 314 11.96 -24.60 -22.39
N THR A 315 11.02 -24.02 -23.14
CA THR A 315 10.53 -22.65 -22.87
C THR A 315 9.87 -22.57 -21.51
N TRP A 316 9.06 -23.57 -21.11
CA TRP A 316 8.48 -23.61 -19.76
C TRP A 316 9.53 -23.76 -18.67
N GLN A 317 10.54 -24.63 -18.88
CA GLN A 317 11.64 -24.82 -17.93
C GLN A 317 12.43 -23.50 -17.75
N ASP A 318 12.75 -22.80 -18.83
CA ASP A 318 13.48 -21.53 -18.78
C ASP A 318 12.67 -20.44 -18.08
N TYR A 319 11.39 -20.29 -18.43
CA TYR A 319 10.48 -19.32 -17.82
C TYR A 319 10.31 -19.56 -16.31
N LEU A 320 10.02 -20.80 -15.89
CA LEU A 320 9.86 -21.13 -14.48
C LEU A 320 11.15 -20.95 -13.69
N SER A 321 12.31 -21.24 -14.31
CA SER A 321 13.62 -20.96 -13.71
C SER A 321 13.82 -19.47 -13.48
N LEU A 322 13.49 -18.61 -14.45
CA LEU A 322 13.55 -17.16 -14.28
C LEU A 322 12.62 -16.68 -13.15
N ARG A 323 11.40 -17.21 -13.09
CA ARG A 323 10.44 -16.84 -12.04
C ARG A 323 10.96 -17.21 -10.65
N LEU A 324 11.52 -18.40 -10.50
CA LEU A 324 12.14 -18.88 -9.26
C LEU A 324 13.32 -17.99 -8.84
N VAL A 325 14.23 -17.70 -9.77
CA VAL A 325 15.40 -16.86 -9.48
C VAL A 325 14.99 -15.46 -9.08
N ASN A 326 14.04 -14.86 -9.79
CA ASN A 326 13.51 -13.52 -9.48
C ASN A 326 12.90 -13.42 -8.08
N GLU A 327 12.20 -14.48 -7.64
CA GLU A 327 11.60 -14.52 -6.30
C GLU A 327 12.67 -14.48 -5.21
N TYR A 328 13.70 -15.30 -5.33
CA TYR A 328 14.71 -15.44 -4.29
C TYR A 328 15.98 -14.58 -4.49
N ALA A 329 16.10 -13.81 -5.58
CA ALA A 329 17.32 -13.06 -5.91
C ALA A 329 17.83 -12.18 -4.76
N SER A 330 16.94 -11.55 -3.97
CA SER A 330 17.32 -10.73 -2.81
C SER A 330 17.83 -11.54 -1.61
N ALA A 331 17.55 -12.85 -1.59
CA ALA A 331 17.96 -13.80 -0.56
C ALA A 331 19.17 -14.66 -0.97
N LEU A 332 19.73 -14.42 -2.16
CA LEU A 332 20.92 -15.09 -2.67
C LEU A 332 22.16 -14.19 -2.49
N SER A 333 23.24 -14.45 -3.26
CA SER A 333 24.45 -13.62 -3.20
C SER A 333 24.17 -12.16 -3.55
N GLU A 334 25.06 -11.26 -3.07
CA GLU A 334 24.96 -9.84 -3.40
C GLU A 334 25.09 -9.59 -4.91
N GLU A 335 25.87 -10.38 -5.64
CA GLU A 335 26.01 -10.27 -7.08
C GLU A 335 24.68 -10.53 -7.81
N ILE A 336 23.97 -11.59 -7.45
CA ILE A 336 22.64 -11.90 -8.00
C ILE A 336 21.62 -10.81 -7.62
N SER A 337 21.62 -10.40 -6.36
CA SER A 337 20.75 -9.33 -5.87
C SER A 337 21.01 -8.00 -6.59
N GLN A 338 22.30 -7.67 -6.83
CA GLN A 338 22.68 -6.46 -7.54
C GLN A 338 22.26 -6.52 -9.01
N ARG A 339 22.48 -7.65 -9.71
CA ARG A 339 22.05 -7.77 -11.11
C ARG A 339 20.54 -7.60 -11.28
N ARG A 340 19.74 -8.14 -10.34
CA ARG A 340 18.30 -7.90 -10.33
C ARG A 340 17.99 -6.40 -10.14
N PHE A 341 18.67 -5.74 -9.21
CA PHE A 341 18.50 -4.30 -8.99
C PHE A 341 18.90 -3.47 -10.22
N ASP A 342 19.98 -3.81 -10.90
CA ASP A 342 20.45 -3.09 -12.10
C ASP A 342 19.36 -3.03 -13.18
N PHE A 343 18.53 -4.06 -13.29
CA PHE A 343 17.40 -4.05 -14.20
C PHE A 343 16.16 -3.38 -13.58
N TYR A 344 15.61 -3.93 -12.50
CA TYR A 344 14.33 -3.46 -11.94
C TYR A 344 14.42 -2.10 -11.22
N GLY A 345 15.59 -1.77 -10.70
CA GLY A 345 15.85 -0.49 -10.03
C GLY A 345 16.39 0.57 -10.98
N THR A 346 17.49 0.25 -11.70
CA THR A 346 18.17 1.25 -12.53
C THR A 346 17.50 1.43 -13.89
N VAL A 347 17.31 0.36 -14.66
CA VAL A 347 16.71 0.46 -16.01
C VAL A 347 15.26 0.91 -15.96
N LEU A 348 14.45 0.29 -15.09
CA LEU A 348 13.00 0.56 -15.06
C LEU A 348 12.60 1.82 -14.25
N ARG A 349 13.38 2.22 -13.24
CA ARG A 349 13.01 3.32 -12.31
C ARG A 349 14.01 4.46 -12.28
N GLY A 350 15.14 4.33 -12.97
CA GLY A 350 16.20 5.34 -12.97
C GLY A 350 16.91 5.50 -11.63
N THR A 351 16.87 4.51 -10.73
CA THR A 351 17.53 4.55 -9.43
C THR A 351 19.00 4.13 -9.59
N PRO A 352 19.98 5.02 -9.34
CA PRO A 352 21.39 4.73 -9.63
C PRO A 352 22.04 3.68 -8.73
N GLU A 353 21.64 3.62 -7.46
CA GLU A 353 22.26 2.78 -6.44
C GLU A 353 21.22 1.98 -5.66
N GLN A 354 21.53 0.74 -5.32
CA GLN A 354 20.69 -0.07 -4.47
C GLN A 354 20.66 0.49 -3.04
N GLU A 355 19.54 0.44 -2.38
CA GLU A 355 19.45 0.81 -0.97
C GLU A 355 20.44 0.04 -0.10
N PRO A 356 20.98 0.69 0.96
CA PRO A 356 21.81 0.02 1.96
C PRO A 356 21.16 -1.26 2.47
N ARG A 357 21.95 -2.32 2.66
CA ARG A 357 21.43 -3.64 3.03
C ARG A 357 20.53 -3.62 4.28
N TRP A 358 20.85 -2.80 5.28
CA TRP A 358 20.04 -2.71 6.47
C TRP A 358 18.60 -2.21 6.19
N LYS A 359 18.42 -1.29 5.22
CA LYS A 359 17.08 -0.82 4.81
C LYS A 359 16.28 -1.96 4.17
N ARG A 360 16.93 -2.67 3.25
CA ARG A 360 16.35 -3.86 2.60
C ARG A 360 16.00 -4.96 3.60
N ALA A 361 16.85 -5.15 4.63
CA ALA A 361 16.62 -6.11 5.70
C ALA A 361 15.43 -5.71 6.58
N VAL A 362 15.29 -4.43 6.90
CA VAL A 362 14.13 -3.89 7.64
C VAL A 362 12.85 -4.10 6.84
N ASP A 363 12.84 -3.76 5.56
CA ASP A 363 11.66 -3.91 4.70
C ASP A 363 11.28 -5.39 4.52
N ALA A 364 12.26 -6.29 4.35
CA ALA A 364 12.06 -7.72 4.26
C ALA A 364 11.49 -8.29 5.59
N THR A 365 12.04 -7.89 6.74
CA THR A 365 11.53 -8.30 8.06
C THR A 365 10.10 -7.80 8.26
N ASN A 366 9.83 -6.56 7.85
CA ASN A 366 8.49 -5.96 7.91
C ASN A 366 7.48 -6.69 7.01
N SER A 367 7.91 -7.18 5.85
CA SER A 367 7.03 -7.95 4.95
C SER A 367 6.66 -9.32 5.52
N VAL A 368 7.57 -9.97 6.26
CA VAL A 368 7.37 -11.31 6.82
C VAL A 368 6.72 -11.28 8.21
N LEU A 369 7.09 -10.33 9.06
CA LEU A 369 6.70 -10.24 10.48
C LEU A 369 6.05 -8.89 10.81
N GLY A 370 5.31 -8.33 9.86
CA GLY A 370 4.83 -6.96 9.91
C GLY A 370 3.95 -6.63 11.12
N GLU A 371 3.03 -7.52 11.50
CA GLU A 371 2.18 -7.26 12.65
C GLU A 371 2.90 -7.45 13.99
N VAL A 372 3.90 -8.34 14.06
CA VAL A 372 4.76 -8.43 15.25
C VAL A 372 5.51 -7.10 15.47
N LEU A 373 6.05 -6.53 14.38
CA LEU A 373 6.66 -5.19 14.43
C LEU A 373 5.62 -4.11 14.74
N GLY A 374 4.42 -4.22 14.18
CA GLY A 374 3.30 -3.31 14.40
C GLY A 374 2.90 -3.18 15.86
N GLN A 375 2.86 -4.28 16.59
CA GLN A 375 2.56 -4.29 18.03
C GLN A 375 3.53 -3.42 18.85
N VAL A 376 4.82 -3.51 18.54
CA VAL A 376 5.84 -2.70 19.22
C VAL A 376 5.77 -1.26 18.74
N TYR A 377 5.61 -1.06 17.44
CA TYR A 377 5.55 0.26 16.80
C TYR A 377 4.42 1.12 17.39
N VAL A 378 3.21 0.60 17.49
CA VAL A 378 2.07 1.39 18.01
C VAL A 378 2.22 1.72 19.49
N LYS A 379 2.78 0.81 20.27
CA LYS A 379 3.06 1.03 21.69
C LYS A 379 4.05 2.17 21.93
N GLU A 380 5.04 2.33 21.03
CA GLU A 380 6.10 3.33 21.16
C GLU A 380 5.77 4.66 20.47
N TYR A 381 5.06 4.64 19.34
CA TYR A 381 4.94 5.78 18.43
C TYR A 381 3.51 6.24 18.16
N PHE A 382 2.48 5.59 18.69
CA PHE A 382 1.10 5.98 18.46
C PHE A 382 0.33 6.16 19.79
N PRO A 383 0.24 7.38 20.33
CA PRO A 383 -0.45 7.65 21.58
C PRO A 383 -1.98 7.53 21.44
N PRO A 384 -2.70 7.08 22.48
CA PRO A 384 -4.16 6.93 22.43
C PRO A 384 -4.91 8.24 22.06
N GLU A 385 -4.37 9.39 22.46
CA GLU A 385 -4.95 10.72 22.16
C GLU A 385 -4.96 11.01 20.64
N ALA A 386 -4.03 10.43 19.87
CA ALA A 386 -4.02 10.55 18.42
C ALA A 386 -5.20 9.79 17.79
N LYS A 387 -5.53 8.60 18.33
CA LYS A 387 -6.68 7.81 17.88
C LYS A 387 -7.99 8.57 18.13
N GLU A 388 -8.19 9.10 19.34
CA GLU A 388 -9.39 9.87 19.69
C GLU A 388 -9.59 11.11 18.78
N LYS A 389 -8.50 11.88 18.53
CA LYS A 389 -8.59 13.02 17.60
C LYS A 389 -8.91 12.61 16.18
N MET A 390 -8.37 11.50 15.71
CA MET A 390 -8.67 10.98 14.36
C MET A 390 -10.12 10.54 14.24
N GLU A 391 -10.65 9.83 15.23
CA GLU A 391 -12.06 9.44 15.26
C GLU A 391 -12.98 10.67 15.19
N GLY A 392 -12.65 11.73 15.94
CA GLY A 392 -13.37 13.00 15.86
C GLY A 392 -13.29 13.68 14.49
N LEU A 393 -12.14 13.61 13.79
CA LEU A 393 -12.00 14.11 12.42
C LEU A 393 -12.88 13.32 11.45
N ILE A 394 -12.87 11.99 11.55
CA ILE A 394 -13.65 11.11 10.67
C ILE A 394 -15.15 11.41 10.81
N GLU A 395 -15.68 11.54 12.01
CA GLU A 395 -17.08 11.88 12.23
C GLU A 395 -17.44 13.25 11.62
N ASN A 396 -16.57 14.24 11.79
CA ASN A 396 -16.79 15.57 11.23
C ASN A 396 -16.76 15.59 9.69
N LEU A 397 -15.89 14.77 9.08
CA LEU A 397 -15.89 14.61 7.63
C LEU A 397 -17.12 13.83 7.15
N ARG A 398 -17.57 12.81 7.89
CA ARG A 398 -18.81 12.08 7.60
C ARG A 398 -20.01 13.01 7.58
N ASP A 399 -20.14 13.89 8.56
CA ASP A 399 -21.20 14.90 8.62
C ASP A 399 -21.15 15.83 7.41
N ALA A 400 -19.96 16.35 7.07
CA ALA A 400 -19.77 17.23 5.92
C ALA A 400 -20.09 16.52 4.60
N TYR A 401 -19.73 15.23 4.47
CA TYR A 401 -20.09 14.40 3.33
C TYR A 401 -21.61 14.25 3.20
N GLY A 402 -22.29 13.97 4.32
CA GLY A 402 -23.75 13.86 4.37
C GLY A 402 -24.44 15.14 3.93
N GLU A 403 -23.98 16.31 4.39
CA GLU A 403 -24.50 17.61 3.95
C GLU A 403 -24.22 17.87 2.46
N SER A 404 -23.04 17.47 1.96
CA SER A 404 -22.72 17.59 0.54
C SER A 404 -23.68 16.75 -0.32
N ILE A 405 -23.91 15.48 0.03
CA ILE A 405 -24.83 14.58 -0.71
C ILE A 405 -26.26 15.17 -0.76
N LYS A 406 -26.78 15.66 0.36
CA LYS A 406 -28.11 16.29 0.43
C LYS A 406 -28.27 17.47 -0.54
N ASN A 407 -27.18 18.21 -0.76
CA ASN A 407 -27.16 19.41 -1.58
C ASN A 407 -26.84 19.17 -3.06
N LEU A 408 -26.60 17.92 -3.51
CA LEU A 408 -26.34 17.63 -4.93
C LEU A 408 -27.60 17.87 -5.78
N GLU A 409 -27.54 18.85 -6.68
CA GLU A 409 -28.69 19.23 -7.52
C GLU A 409 -28.97 18.24 -8.64
N TRP A 410 -28.00 17.43 -9.04
CA TRP A 410 -28.11 16.51 -10.18
C TRP A 410 -28.58 15.09 -9.77
N MET A 411 -28.60 14.79 -8.49
CA MET A 411 -28.99 13.49 -7.94
C MET A 411 -30.42 13.54 -7.40
N THR A 412 -31.21 12.53 -7.73
CA THR A 412 -32.59 12.38 -7.19
C THR A 412 -32.58 12.06 -5.70
N GLU A 413 -33.67 12.36 -5.00
CA GLU A 413 -33.80 12.04 -3.57
C GLU A 413 -33.69 10.53 -3.29
N GLU A 414 -34.19 9.67 -4.18
CA GLU A 414 -34.05 8.21 -4.05
C GLU A 414 -32.60 7.76 -4.00
N THR A 415 -31.75 8.28 -4.90
CA THR A 415 -30.31 7.96 -4.92
C THR A 415 -29.58 8.61 -3.75
N LYS A 416 -29.96 9.84 -3.33
CA LYS A 416 -29.39 10.50 -2.12
C LYS A 416 -29.65 9.70 -0.86
N GLU A 417 -30.86 9.16 -0.68
CA GLU A 417 -31.19 8.31 0.48
C GLU A 417 -30.27 7.08 0.54
N LYS A 418 -30.03 6.42 -0.61
CA LYS A 418 -29.11 5.28 -0.70
C LYS A 418 -27.65 5.65 -0.46
N ALA A 419 -27.20 6.81 -0.97
CA ALA A 419 -25.87 7.31 -0.72
C ALA A 419 -25.65 7.64 0.77
N LEU A 420 -26.62 8.24 1.44
CA LEU A 420 -26.59 8.52 2.87
C LEU A 420 -26.64 7.24 3.72
N GLU A 421 -27.40 6.24 3.30
CA GLU A 421 -27.41 4.91 3.93
C GLU A 421 -26.04 4.26 3.86
N LYS A 422 -25.38 4.30 2.69
CA LYS A 422 -24.02 3.78 2.50
C LYS A 422 -22.99 4.54 3.36
N LEU A 423 -23.05 5.87 3.37
CA LEU A 423 -22.15 6.71 4.17
C LEU A 423 -22.28 6.40 5.68
N ALA A 424 -23.51 6.18 6.16
CA ALA A 424 -23.77 5.85 7.57
C ALA A 424 -23.23 4.48 7.98
N LYS A 425 -22.98 3.58 7.01
CA LYS A 425 -22.44 2.23 7.22
C LYS A 425 -20.93 2.14 7.03
N PHE A 426 -20.24 3.23 6.72
CA PHE A 426 -18.78 3.20 6.68
C PHE A 426 -18.22 2.80 8.03
N ASP A 427 -17.34 1.79 8.04
CA ASP A 427 -16.63 1.34 9.24
C ASP A 427 -15.22 1.93 9.26
N PRO A 428 -14.91 2.87 10.18
CA PRO A 428 -13.59 3.48 10.28
C PRO A 428 -12.67 2.65 11.19
N LYS A 429 -11.51 2.26 10.68
CA LYS A 429 -10.44 1.59 11.39
C LYS A 429 -9.25 2.52 11.55
N VAL A 430 -8.82 2.79 12.79
CA VAL A 430 -7.80 3.80 13.09
C VAL A 430 -6.65 3.21 13.91
N GLY A 431 -5.43 3.38 13.39
CA GLY A 431 -4.19 3.10 14.07
C GLY A 431 -3.72 1.66 13.95
N TYR A 432 -4.44 0.72 14.51
CA TYR A 432 -4.05 -0.70 14.58
C TYR A 432 -5.26 -1.62 14.81
N PRO A 433 -5.16 -2.93 14.44
CA PRO A 433 -6.23 -3.91 14.64
C PRO A 433 -6.42 -4.24 16.13
N ASN A 434 -7.65 -4.66 16.48
CA ASN A 434 -7.95 -5.11 17.85
C ASN A 434 -7.40 -6.52 18.12
N GLU A 435 -7.34 -7.36 17.09
CA GLU A 435 -6.76 -8.69 17.15
C GLU A 435 -5.51 -8.76 16.26
N TRP A 436 -4.49 -9.48 16.71
CA TRP A 436 -3.19 -9.58 16.05
C TRP A 436 -3.02 -10.96 15.43
N ARG A 437 -2.43 -11.02 14.24
CA ARG A 437 -2.09 -12.27 13.56
C ARG A 437 -1.16 -13.13 14.43
N ASP A 438 -1.46 -14.43 14.54
CA ASP A 438 -0.65 -15.40 15.29
C ASP A 438 0.44 -16.01 14.39
N TYR A 439 1.68 -15.73 14.70
CA TYR A 439 2.85 -16.26 14.01
C TYR A 439 3.47 -17.48 14.72
N SER A 440 2.78 -18.13 15.67
CA SER A 440 3.33 -19.22 16.46
C SER A 440 3.80 -20.40 15.61
N GLU A 441 3.09 -20.73 14.54
CA GLU A 441 3.41 -21.83 13.62
C GLU A 441 4.49 -21.49 12.58
N LEU A 442 4.89 -20.22 12.44
CA LEU A 442 5.95 -19.83 11.53
C LEU A 442 7.33 -20.04 12.16
N ASP A 443 8.11 -20.96 11.64
CA ASP A 443 9.49 -21.19 12.04
C ASP A 443 10.46 -20.28 11.25
N ILE A 444 11.33 -19.57 11.95
CA ILE A 444 12.37 -18.68 11.38
C ILE A 444 13.76 -19.12 11.84
N SER A 445 14.66 -19.31 10.85
CA SER A 445 16.08 -19.62 11.06
C SER A 445 16.94 -18.35 11.04
N ALA A 446 17.91 -18.27 11.93
CA ALA A 446 18.89 -17.19 11.95
C ALA A 446 19.96 -17.27 10.85
N THR A 447 20.00 -18.37 10.07
CA THR A 447 21.12 -18.68 9.12
C THR A 447 20.66 -19.16 7.75
N ASP A 448 19.36 -19.33 7.50
CA ASP A 448 18.84 -19.81 6.21
C ASP A 448 17.71 -18.90 5.72
N LEU A 449 18.10 -17.88 4.97
CA LEU A 449 17.17 -16.84 4.51
C LEU A 449 16.16 -17.37 3.47
N VAL A 450 16.59 -18.22 2.53
CA VAL A 450 15.69 -18.79 1.51
C VAL A 450 14.63 -19.69 2.15
N SER A 451 15.05 -20.52 3.13
CA SER A 451 14.10 -21.34 3.88
C SER A 451 13.10 -20.51 4.68
N ASN A 452 13.51 -19.35 5.21
CA ASN A 452 12.61 -18.42 5.89
C ASN A 452 11.53 -17.87 4.94
N TYR A 453 11.88 -17.50 3.72
CA TYR A 453 10.90 -17.06 2.72
C TYR A 453 9.95 -18.18 2.32
N LYS A 454 10.46 -19.40 2.11
CA LYS A 454 9.63 -20.58 1.80
C LYS A 454 8.67 -20.91 2.95
N ALA A 455 9.16 -20.89 4.18
CA ALA A 455 8.33 -21.12 5.37
C ALA A 455 7.22 -20.08 5.52
N TYR A 456 7.54 -18.80 5.29
CA TYR A 456 6.55 -17.73 5.31
C TYR A 456 5.52 -17.86 4.18
N ALA A 457 5.96 -18.19 2.97
CA ALA A 457 5.07 -18.38 1.84
C ALA A 457 4.07 -19.52 2.10
N GLU A 458 4.54 -20.67 2.59
CA GLU A 458 3.67 -21.80 2.96
C GLU A 458 2.74 -21.43 4.12
N PHE A 459 3.24 -20.77 5.18
CA PHE A 459 2.44 -20.30 6.31
C PHE A 459 1.30 -19.39 5.83
N ASN A 460 1.61 -18.37 5.02
CA ASN A 460 0.64 -17.45 4.46
C ASN A 460 -0.36 -18.14 3.53
N TYR A 461 0.14 -19.10 2.71
CA TYR A 461 -0.70 -19.88 1.82
C TYR A 461 -1.75 -20.68 2.57
N GLN A 462 -1.35 -21.41 3.64
CA GLN A 462 -2.25 -22.23 4.43
C GLN A 462 -3.33 -21.38 5.15
N GLU A 463 -2.96 -20.23 5.68
CA GLU A 463 -3.93 -19.29 6.27
C GLU A 463 -4.94 -18.80 5.22
N GLU A 464 -4.48 -18.41 4.03
CA GLU A 464 -5.35 -17.91 2.98
C GLU A 464 -6.33 -18.98 2.47
N ILE A 465 -5.86 -20.19 2.19
CA ILE A 465 -6.76 -21.24 1.70
C ILE A 465 -7.76 -21.72 2.76
N ALA A 466 -7.41 -21.62 4.05
CA ALA A 466 -8.31 -21.94 5.14
C ALA A 466 -9.49 -20.97 5.28
N LYS A 467 -9.36 -19.74 4.77
CA LYS A 467 -10.44 -18.72 4.76
C LYS A 467 -11.50 -19.01 3.69
N ILE A 468 -11.19 -19.76 2.61
CA ILE A 468 -12.06 -19.93 1.44
C ILE A 468 -13.40 -20.59 1.85
N GLY A 469 -14.52 -19.95 1.50
CA GLY A 469 -15.87 -20.41 1.83
C GLY A 469 -16.24 -20.22 3.30
N GLY A 470 -15.33 -19.70 4.12
CA GLY A 470 -15.57 -19.34 5.52
C GLY A 470 -16.12 -17.92 5.68
N PRO A 471 -16.52 -17.55 6.90
CA PRO A 471 -16.97 -16.18 7.20
C PRO A 471 -15.82 -15.18 7.04
N VAL A 472 -16.21 -13.94 6.70
CA VAL A 472 -15.27 -12.81 6.66
C VAL A 472 -14.90 -12.39 8.07
N ASP A 473 -13.62 -12.19 8.32
CA ASP A 473 -13.12 -11.60 9.55
C ASP A 473 -13.17 -10.06 9.43
N GLU A 474 -14.02 -9.43 10.22
CA GLU A 474 -14.17 -7.97 10.21
C GLU A 474 -12.98 -7.25 10.87
N GLU A 475 -12.14 -7.95 11.65
CA GLU A 475 -10.95 -7.38 12.30
C GLU A 475 -9.68 -7.49 11.43
N ASP A 476 -9.73 -8.20 10.30
CA ASP A 476 -8.59 -8.37 9.38
C ASP A 476 -8.26 -7.05 8.66
N TRP A 477 -6.98 -6.65 8.69
CA TRP A 477 -6.47 -5.43 8.07
C TRP A 477 -5.64 -5.73 6.83
N GLY A 478 -5.87 -4.99 5.74
CA GLY A 478 -5.06 -5.09 4.52
C GLY A 478 -3.68 -4.44 4.62
N MET A 479 -3.41 -3.68 5.68
CA MET A 479 -2.13 -2.98 5.90
C MET A 479 -1.69 -3.11 7.35
N THR A 480 -0.37 -3.21 7.57
CA THR A 480 0.21 -3.20 8.92
C THR A 480 0.15 -1.80 9.53
N PRO A 481 0.14 -1.67 10.88
CA PRO A 481 0.03 -0.37 11.56
C PRO A 481 1.12 0.64 11.21
N GLN A 482 2.32 0.22 10.86
CA GLN A 482 3.44 1.09 10.50
C GLN A 482 3.43 1.53 9.03
N THR A 483 2.45 1.10 8.24
CA THR A 483 2.30 1.48 6.83
C THR A 483 1.97 2.97 6.70
N VAL A 484 2.68 3.68 5.81
CA VAL A 484 2.38 5.08 5.47
C VAL A 484 1.44 5.08 4.28
N ASN A 485 0.20 4.82 4.55
CA ASN A 485 -0.90 4.81 3.57
C ASN A 485 -2.25 4.73 4.28
N ALA A 486 -3.36 4.76 3.50
CA ALA A 486 -4.72 4.49 3.89
C ALA A 486 -5.40 3.66 2.79
N TYR A 487 -6.62 3.16 3.03
CA TYR A 487 -7.39 2.51 1.98
C TYR A 487 -8.89 2.45 2.30
N TYR A 488 -9.70 2.35 1.24
CA TYR A 488 -11.10 1.98 1.30
C TYR A 488 -11.33 0.56 0.73
N SER A 489 -12.15 -0.24 1.41
CA SER A 489 -12.59 -1.57 0.93
C SER A 489 -14.07 -1.52 0.55
N PRO A 490 -14.44 -1.66 -0.74
CA PRO A 490 -15.84 -1.56 -1.16
C PRO A 490 -16.71 -2.72 -0.68
N VAL A 491 -16.17 -3.93 -0.55
CA VAL A 491 -16.92 -5.12 -0.10
C VAL A 491 -17.09 -5.18 1.41
N ARG A 492 -16.25 -4.47 2.17
CA ARG A 492 -16.39 -4.33 3.64
C ARG A 492 -17.00 -2.98 4.02
N ASN A 493 -17.09 -2.06 3.07
CA ASN A 493 -17.48 -0.66 3.27
C ASN A 493 -16.70 0.01 4.41
N GLU A 494 -15.40 -0.28 4.50
CA GLU A 494 -14.48 0.19 5.54
C GLU A 494 -13.45 1.18 5.00
N ILE A 495 -13.03 2.12 5.87
CA ILE A 495 -11.93 3.05 5.64
C ILE A 495 -10.86 2.83 6.71
N VAL A 496 -9.61 2.64 6.30
CA VAL A 496 -8.55 2.20 7.21
C VAL A 496 -7.37 3.18 7.19
N PHE A 497 -6.96 3.64 8.38
CA PHE A 497 -5.88 4.60 8.58
C PHE A 497 -4.84 4.04 9.54
N PRO A 498 -3.78 3.35 9.05
CA PRO A 498 -2.70 2.85 9.88
C PRO A 498 -1.98 3.95 10.68
N ALA A 499 -1.46 3.62 11.84
CA ALA A 499 -0.71 4.56 12.71
C ALA A 499 0.48 5.22 11.98
N GLY A 500 1.04 4.55 10.98
CA GLY A 500 2.20 5.01 10.22
C GLY A 500 1.98 6.33 9.47
N ILE A 501 0.78 6.58 8.95
CA ILE A 501 0.45 7.85 8.26
C ILE A 501 0.00 8.95 9.23
N LEU A 502 -0.42 8.60 10.46
CA LEU A 502 -0.99 9.53 11.44
C LEU A 502 0.07 10.34 12.17
N GLN A 503 0.93 11.01 11.41
CA GLN A 503 2.08 11.79 11.87
C GLN A 503 2.33 12.99 10.95
N PRO A 504 3.08 14.03 11.42
CA PRO A 504 3.43 15.16 10.55
C PRO A 504 4.17 14.70 9.27
N PRO A 505 3.86 15.31 8.12
CA PRO A 505 2.99 16.47 7.92
C PRO A 505 1.50 16.14 7.69
N PHE A 506 1.07 14.87 7.72
CA PHE A 506 -0.31 14.45 7.49
C PHE A 506 -1.20 14.77 8.68
N PHE A 507 -0.75 14.43 9.89
CA PHE A 507 -1.44 14.64 11.14
C PHE A 507 -0.47 15.18 12.22
N ASP A 508 -0.62 16.44 12.56
CA ASP A 508 0.20 17.12 13.58
C ASP A 508 -0.64 17.45 14.81
N MET A 509 -0.34 16.76 15.93
CA MET A 509 -1.03 16.92 17.20
C MET A 509 -0.83 18.29 17.84
N ASP A 510 0.25 19.00 17.47
CA ASP A 510 0.65 20.29 18.02
C ASP A 510 0.25 21.47 17.12
N ALA A 511 -0.30 21.18 15.92
CA ALA A 511 -0.75 22.19 14.99
C ALA A 511 -2.23 22.57 15.19
N GLU A 512 -2.55 23.80 14.77
CA GLU A 512 -3.94 24.21 14.63
C GLU A 512 -4.65 23.39 13.54
N MET A 513 -5.90 23.02 13.76
CA MET A 513 -6.60 21.97 13.00
C MET A 513 -6.72 22.24 11.50
N ALA A 514 -6.63 23.48 11.03
CA ALA A 514 -6.74 23.79 9.59
C ALA A 514 -5.77 22.98 8.73
N VAL A 515 -4.50 22.86 9.15
CA VAL A 515 -3.49 22.10 8.40
C VAL A 515 -3.78 20.59 8.44
N ASN A 516 -4.33 20.07 9.54
CA ASN A 516 -4.74 18.67 9.67
C ASN A 516 -5.94 18.35 8.78
N TYR A 517 -6.90 19.28 8.62
CA TYR A 517 -7.96 19.10 7.64
C TYR A 517 -7.43 19.09 6.20
N GLY A 518 -6.40 19.88 5.88
CA GLY A 518 -5.76 19.85 4.57
C GLY A 518 -4.85 18.65 4.35
N GLY A 519 -4.27 18.10 5.42
CA GLY A 519 -3.45 16.88 5.40
C GLY A 519 -4.31 15.63 5.51
N ILE A 520 -4.33 15.03 6.71
CA ILE A 520 -5.04 13.76 6.94
C ILE A 520 -6.56 13.89 6.70
N GLY A 521 -7.17 15.05 6.96
CA GLY A 521 -8.59 15.26 6.68
C GLY A 521 -8.93 15.09 5.20
N ALA A 522 -8.09 15.62 4.30
CA ALA A 522 -8.27 15.41 2.87
C ALA A 522 -8.05 13.95 2.46
N VAL A 523 -7.12 13.22 3.12
CA VAL A 523 -6.95 11.77 2.93
C VAL A 523 -8.19 11.00 3.40
N ILE A 524 -8.74 11.33 4.58
CA ILE A 524 -10.00 10.71 5.06
C ILE A 524 -11.13 10.93 4.06
N GLY A 525 -11.28 12.17 3.58
CA GLY A 525 -12.28 12.49 2.58
C GLY A 525 -12.06 11.78 1.24
N HIS A 526 -10.79 11.54 0.85
CA HIS A 526 -10.40 10.75 -0.32
C HIS A 526 -10.84 9.29 -0.18
N GLU A 527 -10.53 8.64 0.94
CA GLU A 527 -10.95 7.26 1.19
C GLU A 527 -12.48 7.11 1.25
N MET A 528 -13.17 8.07 1.87
CA MET A 528 -14.63 8.13 1.79
C MET A 528 -15.12 8.33 0.35
N GLY A 529 -14.38 9.11 -0.46
CA GLY A 529 -14.63 9.36 -1.87
C GLY A 529 -14.61 8.09 -2.71
N HIS A 530 -13.72 7.16 -2.40
CA HIS A 530 -13.68 5.85 -3.04
C HIS A 530 -14.96 5.04 -2.87
N GLY A 531 -15.73 5.26 -1.82
CA GLY A 531 -17.07 4.69 -1.69
C GLY A 531 -18.06 5.16 -2.75
N PHE A 532 -17.79 6.29 -3.39
CA PHE A 532 -18.66 6.96 -4.37
C PHE A 532 -17.99 7.21 -5.73
N ASP A 533 -16.77 6.71 -5.95
CA ASP A 533 -16.05 6.81 -7.21
C ASP A 533 -16.66 5.90 -8.32
N ASP A 534 -15.99 5.81 -9.47
CA ASP A 534 -16.45 5.03 -10.63
C ASP A 534 -16.51 3.51 -10.38
N GLN A 535 -15.81 2.99 -9.36
CA GLN A 535 -15.84 1.59 -8.96
C GLN A 535 -16.60 1.37 -7.65
N GLY A 536 -16.27 2.11 -6.58
CA GLY A 536 -16.93 1.96 -5.29
C GLY A 536 -18.42 2.27 -5.33
N SER A 537 -18.85 3.20 -6.21
CA SER A 537 -20.27 3.48 -6.43
C SER A 537 -21.10 2.32 -6.98
N LYS A 538 -20.45 1.21 -7.41
CA LYS A 538 -21.11 -0.03 -7.84
C LYS A 538 -21.49 -0.94 -6.68
N TYR A 539 -20.98 -0.67 -5.49
CA TYR A 539 -21.26 -1.43 -4.27
C TYR A 539 -22.23 -0.66 -3.39
N ASP A 540 -23.20 -1.36 -2.82
CA ASP A 540 -24.14 -0.78 -1.85
C ASP A 540 -23.48 -0.59 -0.47
N GLY A 541 -24.27 -0.13 0.53
CA GLY A 541 -23.78 0.10 1.89
C GLY A 541 -23.46 -1.17 2.68
N ASP A 542 -23.91 -2.34 2.21
CA ASP A 542 -23.62 -3.65 2.79
C ASP A 542 -22.48 -4.37 2.05
N GLY A 543 -21.82 -3.70 1.10
CA GLY A 543 -20.68 -4.23 0.34
C GLY A 543 -21.06 -5.09 -0.86
N ASN A 544 -22.32 -5.21 -1.23
CA ASN A 544 -22.73 -6.00 -2.37
C ASN A 544 -22.48 -5.26 -3.69
N LEU A 545 -21.86 -5.94 -4.65
CA LEU A 545 -21.74 -5.47 -6.03
C LEU A 545 -23.08 -5.51 -6.72
N GLN A 546 -23.88 -4.46 -6.54
CA GLN A 546 -25.20 -4.28 -7.13
C GLN A 546 -25.54 -2.79 -7.31
N SER A 547 -26.25 -2.50 -8.41
CA SER A 547 -26.66 -1.12 -8.68
C SER A 547 -27.74 -0.66 -7.69
N TRP A 548 -27.50 0.48 -7.05
CA TRP A 548 -28.43 1.18 -6.15
C TRP A 548 -28.83 2.55 -6.71
N TRP A 549 -28.37 2.88 -7.91
CA TRP A 549 -28.63 4.13 -8.62
C TRP A 549 -29.91 4.07 -9.44
N THR A 550 -30.60 5.20 -9.59
CA THR A 550 -31.52 5.34 -10.74
C THR A 550 -30.73 5.39 -12.04
N GLU A 551 -31.30 4.94 -13.15
CA GLU A 551 -30.62 5.00 -14.47
C GLU A 551 -30.23 6.43 -14.85
N ALA A 552 -31.06 7.41 -14.50
CA ALA A 552 -30.81 8.82 -14.80
C ALA A 552 -29.62 9.37 -14.00
N ASP A 553 -29.55 9.05 -12.70
CA ASP A 553 -28.45 9.50 -11.86
C ASP A 553 -27.14 8.80 -12.21
N ARG A 554 -27.18 7.49 -12.49
CA ARG A 554 -25.99 6.77 -12.97
C ARG A 554 -25.44 7.40 -14.25
N LYS A 555 -26.28 7.67 -15.23
CA LYS A 555 -25.87 8.35 -16.45
C LYS A 555 -25.30 9.75 -16.17
N ALA A 556 -25.93 10.51 -15.28
CA ALA A 556 -25.45 11.84 -14.90
C ALA A 556 -24.08 11.80 -14.18
N PHE A 557 -23.82 10.75 -13.40
CA PHE A 557 -22.52 10.49 -12.78
C PHE A 557 -21.46 10.14 -13.85
N ASP A 558 -21.77 9.19 -14.74
CA ASP A 558 -20.86 8.75 -15.81
C ASP A 558 -20.44 9.92 -16.73
N GLU A 559 -21.40 10.81 -17.10
CA GLU A 559 -21.11 12.01 -17.90
C GLU A 559 -20.17 13.00 -17.18
N ARG A 560 -20.18 13.07 -15.84
CA ARG A 560 -19.26 13.89 -15.06
C ARG A 560 -17.90 13.25 -14.95
N GLY A 561 -17.86 11.94 -14.66
CA GLY A 561 -16.63 11.14 -14.66
C GLY A 561 -15.89 11.24 -15.98
N GLN A 562 -16.60 11.12 -17.11
CA GLN A 562 -16.01 11.26 -18.43
C GLN A 562 -15.33 12.60 -18.64
N LYS A 563 -15.93 13.70 -18.19
CA LYS A 563 -15.30 15.05 -18.30
C LYS A 563 -14.03 15.16 -17.47
N LEU A 564 -14.02 14.54 -16.29
CA LEU A 564 -12.83 14.50 -15.42
C LEU A 564 -11.72 13.66 -16.07
N SER A 565 -12.05 12.48 -16.57
CA SER A 565 -11.13 11.62 -17.34
C SER A 565 -10.54 12.36 -18.55
N GLU A 566 -11.38 13.03 -19.36
CA GLU A 566 -10.94 13.82 -20.50
C GLU A 566 -10.00 14.98 -20.10
N GLN A 567 -10.25 15.62 -18.97
CA GLN A 567 -9.37 16.68 -18.44
C GLN A 567 -8.01 16.12 -18.08
N PHE A 568 -7.95 15.03 -17.29
CA PHE A 568 -6.68 14.44 -16.86
C PHE A 568 -5.90 13.84 -18.04
N SER A 569 -6.57 13.31 -19.04
CA SER A 569 -5.94 12.80 -20.28
C SER A 569 -5.22 13.89 -21.11
N GLN A 570 -5.42 15.18 -20.80
CA GLN A 570 -4.69 16.27 -21.43
C GLN A 570 -3.36 16.59 -20.74
N TYR A 571 -3.14 16.09 -19.51
CA TYR A 571 -1.89 16.33 -18.81
C TYR A 571 -0.78 15.42 -19.33
N GLU A 572 0.37 16.02 -19.63
CA GLU A 572 1.55 15.41 -20.21
C GLU A 572 2.73 15.62 -19.25
N PRO A 573 2.92 14.74 -18.26
CA PRO A 573 3.99 14.87 -17.28
C PRO A 573 5.38 14.62 -17.87
N ILE A 574 5.47 13.89 -18.97
CA ILE A 574 6.68 13.64 -19.77
C ILE A 574 6.31 13.86 -21.23
N GLU A 575 7.22 14.46 -22.01
CA GLU A 575 7.01 14.68 -23.46
C GLU A 575 6.59 13.38 -24.17
N GLY A 576 5.47 13.43 -24.88
CA GLY A 576 4.88 12.29 -25.59
C GLY A 576 4.12 11.28 -24.70
N LEU A 577 4.00 11.49 -23.38
CA LEU A 577 3.31 10.56 -22.49
C LEU A 577 2.22 11.27 -21.68
N ASN A 578 0.99 11.07 -22.07
CA ASN A 578 -0.18 11.61 -21.38
C ASN A 578 -0.64 10.68 -20.23
N VAL A 579 -1.24 11.29 -19.22
CA VAL A 579 -1.99 10.55 -18.18
C VAL A 579 -3.15 9.80 -18.83
N ASN A 580 -3.40 8.58 -18.40
CA ASN A 580 -4.62 7.86 -18.77
C ASN A 580 -5.73 8.20 -17.76
N GLY A 581 -6.57 9.18 -18.14
CA GLY A 581 -7.63 9.68 -17.27
C GLY A 581 -8.67 8.64 -16.88
N ASP A 582 -8.92 7.61 -17.71
CA ASP A 582 -9.83 6.50 -17.38
C ASP A 582 -9.21 5.59 -16.31
N LEU A 583 -7.89 5.42 -16.33
CA LEU A 583 -7.18 4.61 -15.36
C LEU A 583 -7.09 5.31 -13.99
N THR A 584 -6.95 6.63 -13.98
CA THR A 584 -6.81 7.44 -12.76
C THR A 584 -8.15 8.02 -12.26
N LEU A 585 -9.28 7.69 -12.87
CA LEU A 585 -10.56 8.36 -12.60
C LEU A 585 -10.98 8.24 -11.12
N GLY A 586 -10.83 7.07 -10.50
CA GLY A 586 -11.17 6.86 -9.08
C GLY A 586 -10.36 7.77 -8.17
N GLU A 587 -9.03 7.81 -8.35
CA GLU A 587 -8.12 8.67 -7.58
C GLU A 587 -8.46 10.16 -7.76
N ASN A 588 -8.75 10.57 -8.99
CA ASN A 588 -9.11 11.96 -9.30
C ASN A 588 -10.45 12.36 -8.65
N ILE A 589 -11.41 11.44 -8.57
CA ILE A 589 -12.67 11.65 -7.84
C ILE A 589 -12.40 11.72 -6.34
N GLY A 590 -11.59 10.81 -5.80
CA GLY A 590 -11.20 10.77 -4.40
C GLY A 590 -10.55 12.08 -3.96
N ASP A 591 -9.56 12.58 -4.70
CA ASP A 591 -8.86 13.85 -4.41
C ASP A 591 -9.78 15.07 -4.46
N LEU A 592 -10.59 15.17 -5.53
CA LEU A 592 -11.50 16.30 -5.71
C LEU A 592 -12.56 16.33 -4.60
N ALA A 593 -13.15 15.20 -4.28
CA ALA A 593 -14.12 15.05 -3.20
C ALA A 593 -13.44 15.27 -1.84
N GLY A 594 -12.31 14.62 -1.60
CA GLY A 594 -11.60 14.62 -0.33
C GLY A 594 -11.23 16.02 0.14
N LEU A 595 -10.56 16.80 -0.70
CA LEU A 595 -10.20 18.18 -0.36
C LEU A 595 -11.43 19.08 -0.19
N THR A 596 -12.46 18.91 -1.03
CA THR A 596 -13.70 19.69 -0.93
C THR A 596 -14.39 19.44 0.41
N ILE A 597 -14.57 18.16 0.78
CA ILE A 597 -15.23 17.78 2.01
C ILE A 597 -14.41 18.16 3.24
N ALA A 598 -13.09 17.99 3.19
CA ALA A 598 -12.20 18.39 4.28
C ALA A 598 -12.30 19.92 4.56
N TYR A 599 -12.42 20.73 3.51
CA TYR A 599 -12.61 22.16 3.68
C TYR A 599 -14.00 22.51 4.27
N GLU A 600 -15.06 21.83 3.84
CA GLU A 600 -16.40 22.01 4.43
C GLU A 600 -16.42 21.56 5.90
N ALA A 601 -15.86 20.39 6.21
CA ALA A 601 -15.72 19.88 7.58
C ALA A 601 -14.94 20.84 8.48
N TYR A 602 -13.86 21.40 7.96
CA TYR A 602 -13.12 22.46 8.68
C TYR A 602 -14.00 23.67 9.01
N LYS A 603 -14.78 24.16 8.06
CA LYS A 603 -15.69 25.29 8.32
C LYS A 603 -16.77 24.92 9.34
N MET A 604 -17.29 23.71 9.29
CA MET A 604 -18.26 23.21 10.28
C MET A 604 -17.65 23.12 11.68
N SER A 605 -16.39 22.66 11.80
CA SER A 605 -15.70 22.54 13.09
C SER A 605 -15.45 23.87 13.80
N LEU A 606 -15.50 24.99 13.09
CA LEU A 606 -15.36 26.32 13.68
C LEU A 606 -16.62 26.80 14.41
N ASP A 607 -17.77 26.16 14.21
CA ASP A 607 -19.08 26.54 14.83
C ASP A 607 -19.37 28.05 14.79
N GLY A 608 -19.03 28.68 13.66
CA GLY A 608 -19.17 30.12 13.46
C GLY A 608 -18.06 30.99 14.06
N GLU A 609 -17.11 30.42 14.77
CA GLU A 609 -15.93 31.11 15.29
C GLU A 609 -14.93 31.43 14.15
N LYS A 610 -14.07 32.43 14.42
CA LYS A 610 -13.00 32.76 13.47
C LYS A 610 -11.71 32.05 13.84
N ALA A 611 -11.19 31.28 12.89
CA ALA A 611 -9.86 30.69 13.04
C ALA A 611 -8.77 31.78 13.21
N PRO A 612 -7.73 31.52 14.01
CA PRO A 612 -6.60 32.42 14.14
C PRO A 612 -5.84 32.58 12.82
N VAL A 613 -5.26 33.76 12.60
CA VAL A 613 -4.27 34.00 11.55
C VAL A 613 -2.92 33.63 12.12
N LEU A 614 -2.28 32.55 11.58
CA LEU A 614 -0.96 32.09 11.99
C LEU A 614 -0.01 32.16 10.80
N ASP A 615 1.21 32.60 11.01
CA ASP A 615 2.23 32.80 9.97
C ASP A 615 1.76 33.60 8.74
N GLY A 616 0.79 34.51 8.96
CA GLY A 616 0.21 35.36 7.93
C GLY A 616 -0.91 34.69 7.09
N PHE A 617 -1.29 33.44 7.38
CA PHE A 617 -2.34 32.71 6.70
C PHE A 617 -3.60 32.55 7.56
N THR A 618 -4.75 32.74 6.93
CA THR A 618 -6.05 32.37 7.53
C THR A 618 -6.20 30.88 7.66
N GLY A 619 -7.12 30.40 8.50
CA GLY A 619 -7.41 28.96 8.60
C GLY A 619 -7.77 28.35 7.25
N SER A 620 -8.66 28.96 6.46
CA SER A 620 -9.00 28.50 5.11
C SER A 620 -7.78 28.36 4.19
N GLN A 621 -6.83 29.30 4.24
CA GLN A 621 -5.60 29.18 3.45
C GLN A 621 -4.73 28.04 3.93
N ARG A 622 -4.64 27.80 5.25
CA ARG A 622 -3.84 26.70 5.80
C ARG A 622 -4.39 25.32 5.44
N VAL A 623 -5.69 25.14 5.25
CA VAL A 623 -6.25 23.88 4.71
C VAL A 623 -5.61 23.56 3.36
N PHE A 624 -5.65 24.48 2.40
CA PHE A 624 -5.07 24.25 1.07
C PHE A 624 -3.54 24.17 1.07
N ILE A 625 -2.88 24.89 1.99
CA ILE A 625 -1.43 24.78 2.19
C ILE A 625 -1.08 23.38 2.74
N GLY A 626 -1.84 22.89 3.72
CA GLY A 626 -1.68 21.53 4.27
C GLY A 626 -1.76 20.47 3.17
N TRP A 627 -2.79 20.56 2.31
CA TRP A 627 -2.92 19.68 1.14
C TRP A 627 -1.69 19.75 0.22
N ALA A 628 -1.25 20.94 -0.17
CA ALA A 628 -0.08 21.09 -1.01
C ALA A 628 1.21 20.52 -0.36
N GLN A 629 1.35 20.62 0.97
CA GLN A 629 2.50 20.10 1.71
C GLN A 629 2.57 18.57 1.71
N VAL A 630 1.45 17.86 1.92
CA VAL A 630 1.45 16.39 1.96
C VAL A 630 1.70 15.77 0.59
N TRP A 631 1.36 16.45 -0.48
CA TRP A 631 1.64 16.04 -1.86
C TRP A 631 3.00 16.50 -2.39
N ARG A 632 3.82 17.11 -1.56
CA ARG A 632 5.20 17.47 -1.94
C ARG A 632 5.95 16.25 -2.43
N GLY A 633 6.39 16.28 -3.68
CA GLY A 633 7.09 15.16 -4.31
C GLY A 633 8.01 15.60 -5.44
N LYS A 634 9.06 14.82 -5.68
CA LYS A 634 10.00 14.94 -6.80
C LYS A 634 10.40 13.54 -7.25
N TYR A 635 10.39 13.30 -8.56
CA TYR A 635 10.55 11.99 -9.16
C TYR A 635 11.61 12.02 -10.27
N ARG A 636 12.29 10.88 -10.49
CA ARG A 636 13.09 10.66 -11.69
C ARG A 636 12.16 10.38 -12.88
N GLU A 637 12.59 10.69 -14.09
CA GLU A 637 11.76 10.57 -15.29
C GLU A 637 11.25 9.14 -15.52
N ASP A 638 12.14 8.12 -15.39
CA ASP A 638 11.73 6.73 -15.57
C ASP A 638 10.71 6.27 -14.51
N ALA A 639 10.80 6.80 -13.30
CA ALA A 639 9.79 6.55 -12.26
C ALA A 639 8.44 7.20 -12.59
N ILE A 640 8.43 8.44 -13.13
CA ILE A 640 7.19 9.08 -13.61
C ILE A 640 6.60 8.26 -14.74
N ARG A 641 7.40 7.82 -15.71
CA ARG A 641 6.95 6.97 -16.82
C ARG A 641 6.26 5.71 -16.33
N GLN A 642 6.88 5.00 -15.38
CA GLN A 642 6.30 3.82 -14.78
C GLN A 642 4.99 4.14 -14.05
N GLN A 643 4.93 5.24 -13.31
CA GLN A 643 3.74 5.66 -12.56
C GLN A 643 2.58 6.05 -13.48
N VAL A 644 2.84 6.76 -14.59
CA VAL A 644 1.79 7.12 -15.57
C VAL A 644 1.19 5.88 -16.22
N MET A 645 2.02 4.88 -16.52
CA MET A 645 1.56 3.62 -17.12
C MET A 645 0.93 2.66 -16.10
N ARG A 646 1.37 2.76 -14.87
CA ARG A 646 0.91 1.93 -13.74
C ARG A 646 0.70 2.83 -12.52
N PRO A 647 -0.33 3.67 -12.49
CA PRO A 647 -0.68 4.39 -11.28
C PRO A 647 -0.85 3.36 -10.16
N SER A 648 -0.11 3.54 -9.06
CA SER A 648 -0.39 2.78 -7.86
C SER A 648 -1.73 3.30 -7.32
N LEU A 649 -2.60 2.40 -6.91
CA LEU A 649 -3.84 2.74 -6.19
C LEU A 649 -3.55 3.31 -4.78
N ALA A 650 -2.30 3.61 -4.50
CA ALA A 650 -1.84 4.24 -3.27
C ALA A 650 -0.87 5.33 -3.68
N GLY A 651 -1.36 6.55 -3.70
CA GLY A 651 -0.77 7.80 -4.13
C GLY A 651 0.74 7.93 -4.15
#